data_ba40d5f8fa539748b11e8f12094efd00
#
_entry.id   ba40d5f8fa539748b11e8f12094efd00
#
_cell.length_a   1.000
_cell.length_b   1.000
_cell.length_c   1.000
_cell.angle_alpha   90.00
_cell.angle_beta   90.00
_cell.angle_gamma   90.00
#
_symmetry.space_group_name_H-M   'P 1'
#
loop_
_entity.id
_entity.type
_entity.pdbx_description
1 polymer ?
#
loop_
_entity_poly.entity_id
_entity_poly.type
_entity_poly.pdbx_seq_one_letter_code
_entity_poly.pdbx_strand_id
1 'polypeptide(L)'
;MRLFILFLVILMGGGSLFGQTITTLRGTVKDGQTQEPIVGATVSVSGTSTSTSTSKDGAFTLSNISSGATLVVSYIGYEMRTVIANESFIEILLQQSSSTLEDVVVIGYGSVRRKDITTAISSVSLEDLNERPVVSAGQAIQGKAAGVSVIQPNGAPGGETSIRIRGTTSFNASNSPLYVVDGVPVENMSFLSPNDIADIQILKDASSAAIYGSRAANGVILVTTKQGRAGDAKIALNTQLTRNNVISKIESLNAAQYKDLQDEIGIVHVPAGLQDKTDWFDETFQNGLMQNYQLSISDGNEKLRYMLSGGMLDEAGVIKSSFFRRYNIRASIENNVRDWLKINANISYSDKNINGINTGNGANRGGVVLSVINTPSYAEIWDLDNPAQYYTDFYGVNITSPLENIARTKNNNGRENWLIASGSATLTFTPELNFKTMLSIDRRNGLTTTFLDPISTSWGRNQYGEASDNRNVNTVLTFDNVLNFSKQYSKHGIDLMGGTSWTTSDYRNSWIHGSHFRNNLIETLNAANKIAWGNDPNSGTGSGGSQWAIMSLFGRVAYNFDGKYLVTANLRADGSSKLHPDYRWGVFPSVSAAWRLSSEDFLSDVSWINDLKIRGGWGETGNQSGLGDYSYLQTYNITRVSWFTTGQENALPVISAANLRTRDLRWETTAQTNVGVDFTAFANRLTVNLDYYYKKTRDVLMYATVPSGARDVGAIRRNEGAITNKGVDVNLSSKNMVNNFKWSTDFNISFNRNHLDKLELQKIYYTATTSDFINDYAVRNEPGRALGGFFGYISDGVNPETGELIYRDLNDDERISSSDRTYIGDPNPDFTFGLTNSFSYKGFNLSVFLQGSYGNDIFNASRMETEGMYDGKNQSVRVLDRWRVPGQETVIPKAGFDLKNSTYFVEDGSFLRVKNIALSYDVKSGALSRMGINRMQPFASVNNILTFTKYLGFDPEVNQWGNSGAVQGIDWGTYPQNRSFVVGVNVEF
;
A
#
# COMPACT_ATOMS: atom_id res chain seq x y z
N MET A 1 20.26 40.82 67.65
CA MET A 1 20.47 41.43 66.37
C MET A 1 21.71 42.39 66.39
N ARG A 2 22.71 42.17 67.21
CA ARG A 2 23.99 42.94 67.23
C ARG A 2 25.21 42.00 67.19
N LEU A 3 25.03 40.67 67.20
CA LEU A 3 26.16 39.69 67.15
C LEU A 3 26.27 39.04 65.73
N PHE A 4 25.41 39.39 64.80
CA PHE A 4 25.39 38.79 63.38
C PHE A 4 26.10 39.72 62.38
N ILE A 5 26.41 40.96 62.77
CA ILE A 5 27.08 41.96 61.93
C ILE A 5 28.59 41.91 62.11
N LEU A 6 29.11 41.34 63.17
CA LEU A 6 30.58 41.24 63.39
C LEU A 6 31.27 40.04 62.79
N PHE A 7 30.51 39.07 62.29
CA PHE A 7 31.04 37.88 61.59
C PHE A 7 31.11 38.07 60.02
N LEU A 8 30.50 39.16 59.49
CA LEU A 8 30.51 39.46 58.06
C LEU A 8 31.64 40.42 57.65
N VAL A 9 32.47 40.96 58.56
CA VAL A 9 33.57 41.94 58.29
C VAL A 9 34.95 41.29 58.33
N ILE A 10 35.09 40.01 58.76
CA ILE A 10 36.40 39.33 58.84
C ILE A 10 36.62 38.34 57.62
N LEU A 11 35.67 38.24 56.69
CA LEU A 11 35.81 37.39 55.50
C LEU A 11 36.08 38.19 54.22
N MET A 12 36.41 39.43 54.28
CA MET A 12 36.87 40.27 53.14
C MET A 12 38.35 40.64 53.26
N GLY A 13 39.22 39.65 53.30
CA GLY A 13 40.63 39.91 53.34
C GLY A 13 41.44 38.71 52.79
N GLY A 14 41.24 38.36 51.54
CA GLY A 14 41.93 37.23 50.92
C GLY A 14 42.09 37.46 49.39
N GLY A 15 43.21 37.97 49.03
CA GLY A 15 43.95 37.77 47.80
C GLY A 15 43.22 37.85 46.45
N SER A 16 43.28 38.97 45.77
CA SER A 16 43.01 39.07 44.34
C SER A 16 44.08 38.31 43.58
N LEU A 17 43.84 37.08 43.20
CA LEU A 17 44.56 36.44 42.13
C LEU A 17 44.10 37.10 40.82
N PHE A 18 44.93 37.98 40.29
CA PHE A 18 44.82 38.51 38.91
C PHE A 18 44.95 37.33 37.93
N GLY A 19 43.85 36.69 37.58
CA GLY A 19 43.78 35.89 36.36
C GLY A 19 43.98 36.81 35.14
N GLN A 20 45.00 36.52 34.33
CA GLN A 20 45.18 37.20 33.03
C GLN A 20 43.91 37.00 32.21
N THR A 21 43.19 38.11 31.95
CA THR A 21 42.02 38.11 31.05
C THR A 21 42.50 38.22 29.60
N ILE A 22 42.17 37.29 28.74
CA ILE A 22 42.35 37.45 27.29
C ILE A 22 41.22 38.40 26.85
N THR A 23 41.56 39.61 26.45
CA THR A 23 40.58 40.64 26.04
C THR A 23 39.80 40.23 24.80
N THR A 24 40.39 39.45 23.92
CA THR A 24 39.74 38.92 22.71
C THR A 24 40.44 37.64 22.25
N LEU A 25 39.72 36.54 22.28
CA LEU A 25 40.16 35.26 21.69
C LEU A 25 39.62 35.16 20.27
N ARG A 26 40.50 34.89 19.34
CA ARG A 26 40.17 34.60 17.94
C ARG A 26 40.53 33.16 17.63
N GLY A 27 39.84 32.56 16.64
CA GLY A 27 40.20 31.23 16.17
C GLY A 27 39.46 30.83 14.91
N THR A 28 39.84 29.69 14.38
CA THR A 28 39.17 29.07 13.22
C THR A 28 38.79 27.65 13.55
N VAL A 29 37.64 27.23 13.06
CA VAL A 29 37.15 25.84 13.15
C VAL A 29 37.15 25.23 11.75
N LYS A 30 37.85 24.11 11.59
CA LYS A 30 38.03 23.42 10.32
C LYS A 30 37.70 21.95 10.44
N ASP A 31 37.33 21.32 9.32
CA ASP A 31 37.21 19.86 9.21
C ASP A 31 38.56 19.19 9.38
N GLY A 32 38.66 18.20 10.22
CA GLY A 32 39.93 17.49 10.52
C GLY A 32 40.46 16.64 9.37
N GLN A 33 39.63 16.27 8.39
CA GLN A 33 40.01 15.48 7.22
C GLN A 33 40.27 16.34 5.97
N THR A 34 39.27 17.24 5.67
CA THR A 34 39.30 18.05 4.44
C THR A 34 40.02 19.38 4.61
N GLN A 35 40.28 19.83 5.86
CA GLN A 35 40.84 21.14 6.23
C GLN A 35 39.99 22.33 5.75
N GLU A 36 38.76 22.09 5.28
CA GLU A 36 37.83 23.13 4.90
C GLU A 36 37.21 23.83 6.14
N PRO A 37 36.96 25.17 6.06
CA PRO A 37 36.37 25.90 7.17
C PRO A 37 34.93 25.43 7.46
N ILE A 38 34.60 25.23 8.74
CA ILE A 38 33.26 24.88 9.18
C ILE A 38 32.49 26.15 9.53
N VAL A 39 31.44 26.42 8.76
CA VAL A 39 30.55 27.59 8.90
C VAL A 39 29.45 27.31 9.91
N GLY A 40 29.17 28.22 10.86
CA GLY A 40 28.08 28.06 11.80
C GLY A 40 28.37 27.12 12.98
N ALA A 41 29.60 26.67 13.18
CA ALA A 41 29.97 25.92 14.37
C ALA A 41 29.83 26.81 15.63
N THR A 42 29.19 26.27 16.66
CA THR A 42 29.01 26.95 17.95
C THR A 42 30.22 26.78 18.80
N VAL A 43 30.81 27.91 19.26
CA VAL A 43 31.93 27.96 20.20
C VAL A 43 31.43 28.60 21.49
N SER A 44 31.36 27.85 22.58
CA SER A 44 30.90 28.30 23.90
C SER A 44 31.94 28.15 24.98
N VAL A 45 31.93 29.00 25.99
CA VAL A 45 32.82 28.91 27.17
C VAL A 45 32.09 28.08 28.23
N SER A 46 32.71 26.96 28.61
CA SER A 46 32.13 26.04 29.60
C SER A 46 31.81 26.75 30.91
N GLY A 47 30.60 26.55 31.44
CA GLY A 47 30.17 27.15 32.70
C GLY A 47 29.73 28.63 32.61
N THR A 48 29.64 29.23 31.43
CA THR A 48 29.19 30.60 31.21
C THR A 48 28.13 30.65 30.11
N SER A 49 27.44 31.79 29.97
CA SER A 49 26.52 32.03 28.85
C SER A 49 27.18 32.64 27.59
N THR A 50 28.52 32.70 27.56
CA THR A 50 29.28 33.30 26.47
C THR A 50 29.45 32.30 25.33
N SER A 51 28.86 32.59 24.19
CA SER A 51 29.00 31.78 22.98
C SER A 51 29.01 32.59 21.70
N THR A 52 29.56 32.04 20.63
CA THR A 52 29.58 32.66 19.30
C THR A 52 29.50 31.54 18.24
N SER A 53 29.17 31.91 17.00
CA SER A 53 29.22 30.99 15.86
C SER A 53 30.32 31.38 14.87
N THR A 54 30.83 30.40 14.12
CA THR A 54 31.84 30.63 13.11
C THR A 54 31.28 31.28 11.84
N SER A 55 32.07 32.20 11.25
CA SER A 55 31.79 32.90 9.98
C SER A 55 31.98 31.99 8.75
N LYS A 56 31.76 32.57 7.55
CA LYS A 56 31.98 31.86 6.26
C LYS A 56 33.40 31.29 6.08
N ASP A 57 34.38 31.88 6.74
CA ASP A 57 35.76 31.40 6.69
C ASP A 57 36.10 30.52 7.91
N GLY A 58 35.09 30.03 8.64
CA GLY A 58 35.29 29.23 9.85
C GLY A 58 35.82 30.02 11.03
N ALA A 59 35.94 31.34 10.93
CA ALA A 59 36.53 32.17 11.98
C ALA A 59 35.51 32.53 13.07
N PHE A 60 35.96 32.60 14.33
CA PHE A 60 35.18 33.07 15.47
C PHE A 60 35.96 34.09 16.33
N THR A 61 35.23 34.88 17.10
CA THR A 61 35.76 35.83 18.07
C THR A 61 34.97 35.76 19.35
N LEU A 62 35.61 35.62 20.49
CA LEU A 62 35.05 35.67 21.82
C LEU A 62 35.77 36.75 22.63
N SER A 63 35.02 37.62 23.33
CA SER A 63 35.57 38.73 24.13
C SER A 63 35.45 38.46 25.63
N ASN A 64 36.43 39.00 26.41
CA ASN A 64 36.46 38.93 27.88
C ASN A 64 36.49 37.51 28.46
N ILE A 65 37.44 36.67 27.99
CA ILE A 65 37.61 35.31 28.45
C ILE A 65 38.81 35.20 29.40
N SER A 66 38.68 34.44 30.48
CA SER A 66 39.80 34.11 31.35
C SER A 66 40.81 33.22 30.63
N SER A 67 42.10 33.50 30.77
CA SER A 67 43.13 32.60 30.30
C SER A 67 43.00 31.24 30.96
N GLY A 68 43.06 30.14 30.18
CA GLY A 68 42.76 28.80 30.66
C GLY A 68 41.27 28.39 30.63
N ALA A 69 40.39 29.24 30.10
CA ALA A 69 38.97 28.89 29.98
C ALA A 69 38.77 27.70 29.02
N THR A 70 37.90 26.81 29.39
CA THR A 70 37.54 25.65 28.57
C THR A 70 36.51 26.04 27.55
N LEU A 71 36.86 25.94 26.28
CA LEU A 71 35.97 26.11 25.14
C LEU A 71 35.30 24.78 24.77
N VAL A 72 34.01 24.78 24.53
CA VAL A 72 33.28 23.66 23.95
C VAL A 72 32.84 24.05 22.56
N VAL A 73 33.32 23.31 21.56
CA VAL A 73 33.00 23.53 20.16
C VAL A 73 32.13 22.40 19.64
N SER A 74 30.98 22.74 19.06
CA SER A 74 30.04 21.77 18.53
C SER A 74 29.52 22.21 17.16
N TYR A 75 29.35 21.23 16.28
CA TYR A 75 28.71 21.42 14.98
C TYR A 75 27.95 20.13 14.60
N ILE A 76 26.86 20.27 13.89
CA ILE A 76 26.03 19.12 13.48
C ILE A 76 26.85 18.21 12.54
N GLY A 77 26.92 16.93 12.88
CA GLY A 77 27.71 15.94 12.12
C GLY A 77 29.19 15.82 12.53
N TYR A 78 29.61 16.54 13.57
CA TYR A 78 30.98 16.48 14.10
C TYR A 78 31.00 16.13 15.58
N GLU A 79 32.10 15.50 16.03
CA GLU A 79 32.32 15.23 17.44
C GLU A 79 32.55 16.52 18.20
N MET A 80 31.86 16.69 19.33
CA MET A 80 32.05 17.82 20.21
C MET A 80 33.47 17.83 20.76
N ARG A 81 34.19 18.93 20.59
CA ARG A 81 35.59 19.06 21.04
C ARG A 81 35.72 20.10 22.12
N THR A 82 36.45 19.74 23.16
CA THR A 82 36.81 20.63 24.27
C THR A 82 38.24 21.07 24.11
N VAL A 83 38.49 22.39 24.16
CA VAL A 83 39.85 22.98 23.98
C VAL A 83 40.06 24.03 25.07
N ILE A 84 41.26 24.10 25.61
CA ILE A 84 41.62 25.11 26.64
C ILE A 84 42.18 26.37 25.93
N ALA A 85 41.64 27.53 26.26
CA ALA A 85 42.04 28.83 25.70
C ALA A 85 43.26 29.38 26.39
N ASN A 86 44.43 28.98 25.96
CA ASN A 86 45.73 29.45 26.50
C ASN A 86 46.40 30.54 25.62
N GLU A 87 45.93 30.71 24.38
CA GLU A 87 46.51 31.64 23.39
C GLU A 87 45.43 32.58 22.85
N SER A 88 45.81 33.73 22.30
CA SER A 88 44.89 34.70 21.70
C SER A 88 44.31 34.27 20.34
N PHE A 89 44.89 33.22 19.73
CA PHE A 89 44.42 32.59 18.50
C PHE A 89 44.48 31.08 18.61
N ILE A 90 43.39 30.40 18.26
CA ILE A 90 43.29 28.93 18.32
C ILE A 90 42.70 28.36 17.02
N GLU A 91 43.37 27.39 16.44
CA GLU A 91 42.85 26.55 15.36
C GLU A 91 42.23 25.27 15.94
N ILE A 92 40.96 25.00 15.64
CA ILE A 92 40.21 23.88 16.17
C ILE A 92 39.80 22.99 15.01
N LEU A 93 40.31 21.75 15.01
CA LEU A 93 39.92 20.74 14.02
C LEU A 93 38.84 19.87 14.62
N LEU A 94 37.61 19.88 14.02
CA LEU A 94 36.56 18.96 14.36
C LEU A 94 36.67 17.70 13.52
N GLN A 95 36.57 16.56 14.13
CA GLN A 95 36.42 15.29 13.40
C GLN A 95 34.96 15.03 13.11
N GLN A 96 34.67 14.60 11.88
CA GLN A 96 33.33 14.15 11.54
C GLN A 96 32.93 13.04 12.51
N SER A 97 31.79 13.24 13.17
CA SER A 97 31.28 12.24 14.07
C SER A 97 30.92 11.00 13.25
N SER A 98 31.59 9.88 13.54
CA SER A 98 31.18 8.58 13.03
C SER A 98 29.88 8.10 13.72
N SER A 99 29.42 8.79 14.77
CA SER A 99 28.08 8.59 15.29
C SER A 99 27.11 9.29 14.34
N THR A 100 26.54 8.52 13.39
CA THR A 100 25.22 8.83 12.85
C THR A 100 24.35 9.35 13.99
N LEU A 101 23.68 10.51 13.81
CA LEU A 101 22.53 10.91 14.63
C LEU A 101 21.78 9.62 14.96
N GLU A 102 21.63 9.29 16.24
CA GLU A 102 21.02 8.02 16.65
C GLU A 102 19.64 7.96 15.96
N ASP A 103 19.51 7.09 14.94
CA ASP A 103 18.28 6.92 14.17
C ASP A 103 17.13 6.62 15.12
N VAL A 104 16.23 7.56 15.27
CA VAL A 104 15.04 7.43 16.10
C VAL A 104 13.90 6.92 15.22
N VAL A 105 13.32 5.82 15.63
CA VAL A 105 12.21 5.16 14.94
C VAL A 105 10.91 5.45 15.69
N VAL A 106 9.89 5.90 14.98
CA VAL A 106 8.55 6.09 15.58
C VAL A 106 7.89 4.72 15.78
N ILE A 107 7.52 4.40 17.01
CA ILE A 107 6.83 3.14 17.36
C ILE A 107 5.59 3.45 18.18
N GLY A 108 4.42 3.23 17.61
CA GLY A 108 3.17 3.49 18.30
C GLY A 108 3.02 4.98 18.64
N TYR A 109 2.76 5.26 19.88
CA TYR A 109 2.56 6.61 20.41
C TYR A 109 3.86 7.27 20.93
N GLY A 110 5.04 6.70 20.60
CA GLY A 110 6.34 7.20 21.03
C GLY A 110 7.43 6.98 19.98
N SER A 111 8.64 7.39 20.31
CA SER A 111 9.84 7.16 19.48
C SER A 111 10.91 6.45 20.29
N VAL A 112 11.63 5.52 19.67
CA VAL A 112 12.68 4.70 20.30
C VAL A 112 13.92 4.74 19.41
N ARG A 113 15.09 4.71 20.00
CA ARG A 113 16.34 4.60 19.24
C ARG A 113 16.40 3.28 18.50
N ARG A 114 16.81 3.27 17.24
CA ARG A 114 16.87 2.07 16.38
C ARG A 114 17.62 0.91 17.04
N LYS A 115 18.68 1.21 17.74
CA LYS A 115 19.48 0.22 18.47
C LYS A 115 18.71 -0.46 19.61
N ASP A 116 17.71 0.21 20.19
CA ASP A 116 16.94 -0.27 21.34
C ASP A 116 15.65 -1.02 20.93
N ILE A 117 15.42 -1.21 19.63
CA ILE A 117 14.27 -1.94 19.10
C ILE A 117 14.42 -3.44 19.39
N THR A 118 13.37 -4.02 20.01
CA THR A 118 13.28 -5.45 20.34
C THR A 118 12.42 -6.26 19.36
N THR A 119 11.89 -5.62 18.31
CA THR A 119 10.85 -6.15 17.42
C THR A 119 11.26 -6.08 15.94
N ALA A 120 10.53 -6.78 15.05
CA ALA A 120 10.79 -6.77 13.62
C ALA A 120 10.18 -5.55 12.92
N ILE A 121 11.00 -4.55 12.62
CA ILE A 121 10.60 -3.33 11.91
C ILE A 121 11.45 -3.16 10.65
N SER A 122 10.80 -2.82 9.53
CA SER A 122 11.47 -2.37 8.31
C SER A 122 11.19 -0.89 8.09
N SER A 123 12.22 -0.13 7.73
CA SER A 123 12.10 1.31 7.39
C SER A 123 12.39 1.50 5.90
N VAL A 124 11.62 2.37 5.26
CA VAL A 124 11.86 2.87 3.90
C VAL A 124 12.08 4.37 4.01
N SER A 125 13.30 4.82 3.79
CA SER A 125 13.72 6.20 4.03
C SER A 125 13.38 7.14 2.87
N LEU A 126 13.52 8.45 3.11
CA LEU A 126 13.40 9.47 2.06
C LEU A 126 14.40 9.26 0.91
N GLU A 127 15.61 8.78 1.22
CA GLU A 127 16.63 8.48 0.20
C GLU A 127 16.15 7.38 -0.74
N ASP A 128 15.57 6.31 -0.20
CA ASP A 128 14.96 5.23 -0.97
C ASP A 128 13.82 5.72 -1.88
N LEU A 129 13.02 6.68 -1.42
CA LEU A 129 11.91 7.27 -2.19
C LEU A 129 12.43 8.14 -3.35
N ASN A 130 13.53 8.87 -3.14
CA ASN A 130 14.11 9.74 -4.15
C ASN A 130 14.87 8.97 -5.24
N GLU A 131 15.37 7.78 -4.95
CA GLU A 131 16.06 6.92 -5.93
C GLU A 131 15.12 6.43 -7.04
N ARG A 132 13.83 6.31 -6.74
CA ARG A 132 12.83 5.78 -7.66
C ARG A 132 11.61 6.70 -7.73
N PRO A 133 11.38 7.41 -8.84
CA PRO A 133 10.16 8.20 -9.02
C PRO A 133 8.92 7.31 -8.98
N VAL A 134 8.09 7.47 -7.96
CA VAL A 134 6.81 6.75 -7.77
C VAL A 134 5.67 7.75 -7.60
N VAL A 135 4.46 7.34 -7.97
CA VAL A 135 3.25 8.18 -7.89
C VAL A 135 2.32 7.82 -6.74
N SER A 136 2.52 6.65 -6.14
CA SER A 136 1.76 6.24 -4.96
C SER A 136 2.70 5.81 -3.82
N ALA A 137 2.27 6.08 -2.57
CA ALA A 137 2.99 5.67 -1.38
C ALA A 137 3.13 4.14 -1.25
N GLY A 138 2.15 3.38 -1.78
CA GLY A 138 2.21 1.92 -1.82
C GLY A 138 3.32 1.40 -2.75
N GLN A 139 3.48 1.99 -3.94
CA GLN A 139 4.57 1.64 -4.85
C GLN A 139 5.96 1.93 -4.26
N ALA A 140 6.07 2.92 -3.39
CA ALA A 140 7.33 3.28 -2.73
C ALA A 140 7.89 2.14 -1.86
N ILE A 141 7.01 1.32 -1.28
CA ILE A 141 7.36 0.20 -0.39
C ILE A 141 7.72 -1.06 -1.19
N GLN A 142 7.28 -1.15 -2.46
CA GLN A 142 7.39 -2.37 -3.27
C GLN A 142 8.83 -2.84 -3.42
N GLY A 143 9.12 -4.08 -2.98
CA GLY A 143 10.43 -4.71 -3.06
C GLY A 143 11.50 -4.11 -2.15
N LYS A 144 11.12 -3.29 -1.15
CA LYS A 144 12.06 -2.66 -0.20
C LYS A 144 12.08 -3.36 1.17
N ALA A 145 11.11 -4.20 1.48
CA ALA A 145 11.02 -4.86 2.78
C ALA A 145 10.66 -6.35 2.63
N ALA A 146 11.48 -7.25 3.17
CA ALA A 146 11.14 -8.67 3.25
C ALA A 146 9.89 -8.89 4.10
N GLY A 147 9.08 -9.88 3.75
CA GLY A 147 7.80 -10.19 4.40
C GLY A 147 6.66 -9.21 4.04
N VAL A 148 6.89 -8.28 3.11
CA VAL A 148 5.90 -7.33 2.63
C VAL A 148 5.68 -7.54 1.14
N SER A 149 4.58 -8.19 0.79
CA SER A 149 4.15 -8.34 -0.60
C SER A 149 3.36 -7.10 -1.01
N VAL A 150 3.84 -6.40 -2.02
CA VAL A 150 3.14 -5.25 -2.64
C VAL A 150 2.89 -5.61 -4.08
N ILE A 151 1.64 -5.82 -4.42
CA ILE A 151 1.18 -6.16 -5.77
C ILE A 151 0.38 -4.98 -6.31
N GLN A 152 0.58 -4.66 -7.57
CA GLN A 152 -0.32 -3.78 -8.32
C GLN A 152 -1.25 -4.67 -9.15
N PRO A 153 -2.47 -4.97 -8.70
CA PRO A 153 -3.34 -5.99 -9.31
C PRO A 153 -3.70 -5.67 -10.76
N ASN A 154 -3.65 -4.40 -11.13
CA ASN A 154 -3.92 -3.92 -12.49
C ASN A 154 -3.16 -2.61 -12.77
N GLY A 155 -3.04 -2.23 -14.05
CA GLY A 155 -2.37 -1.02 -14.52
C GLY A 155 -3.31 0.19 -14.70
N ALA A 156 -4.52 0.17 -14.15
CA ALA A 156 -5.48 1.28 -14.31
C ALA A 156 -4.95 2.58 -13.68
N PRO A 157 -5.29 3.76 -14.24
CA PRO A 157 -4.93 5.06 -13.68
C PRO A 157 -5.39 5.19 -12.23
N GLY A 158 -4.48 5.65 -11.36
CA GLY A 158 -4.77 5.77 -9.92
C GLY A 158 -5.02 4.45 -9.20
N GLY A 159 -4.70 3.30 -9.83
CA GLY A 159 -4.90 1.96 -9.26
C GLY A 159 -4.22 1.78 -7.91
N GLU A 160 -4.97 1.25 -6.95
CA GLU A 160 -4.45 1.00 -5.61
C GLU A 160 -3.53 -0.23 -5.59
N THR A 161 -2.50 -0.16 -4.76
CA THR A 161 -1.62 -1.30 -4.50
C THR A 161 -2.22 -2.19 -3.41
N SER A 162 -2.20 -3.50 -3.61
CA SER A 162 -2.52 -4.49 -2.58
C SER A 162 -1.28 -4.77 -1.76
N ILE A 163 -1.33 -4.49 -0.45
CA ILE A 163 -0.21 -4.72 0.47
C ILE A 163 -0.60 -5.81 1.46
N ARG A 164 0.26 -6.83 1.58
CA ARG A 164 0.12 -7.91 2.56
C ARG A 164 1.41 -8.09 3.35
N ILE A 165 1.27 -8.29 4.66
CA ILE A 165 2.41 -8.51 5.56
C ILE A 165 2.32 -9.93 6.12
N ARG A 166 3.30 -10.78 5.74
CA ARG A 166 3.42 -12.17 6.23
C ARG A 166 2.16 -13.02 5.98
N GLY A 167 1.63 -12.91 4.74
CA GLY A 167 0.55 -13.77 4.25
C GLY A 167 -0.87 -13.33 4.61
N THR A 168 -1.83 -14.17 4.27
CA THR A 168 -3.27 -13.97 4.45
C THR A 168 -3.70 -14.48 5.83
N THR A 169 -4.53 -13.72 6.53
CA THR A 169 -5.00 -14.04 7.89
C THR A 169 -6.49 -14.30 8.00
N SER A 170 -7.28 -13.86 7.02
CA SER A 170 -8.73 -13.99 7.05
C SER A 170 -9.32 -14.28 5.68
N PHE A 171 -10.50 -14.93 5.67
CA PHE A 171 -11.31 -15.14 4.47
C PHE A 171 -12.12 -13.91 4.08
N ASN A 172 -12.86 -13.36 5.04
CA ASN A 172 -13.89 -12.33 4.80
C ASN A 172 -13.56 -10.98 5.41
N ALA A 173 -12.56 -10.93 6.32
CA ALA A 173 -12.02 -9.67 6.82
C ALA A 173 -10.92 -9.14 5.91
N SER A 174 -10.60 -7.85 6.05
CA SER A 174 -9.49 -7.24 5.33
C SER A 174 -8.16 -7.92 5.67
N ASN A 175 -7.35 -8.17 4.66
CA ASN A 175 -5.97 -8.63 4.79
C ASN A 175 -4.96 -7.48 4.61
N SER A 176 -5.44 -6.24 4.42
CA SER A 176 -4.60 -5.04 4.36
C SER A 176 -4.06 -4.66 5.73
N PRO A 177 -2.83 -4.15 5.81
CA PRO A 177 -2.29 -3.60 7.03
C PRO A 177 -3.07 -2.34 7.48
N LEU A 178 -2.94 -1.99 8.74
CA LEU A 178 -3.39 -0.69 9.24
C LEU A 178 -2.42 0.39 8.77
N TYR A 179 -2.93 1.44 8.12
CA TYR A 179 -2.14 2.63 7.79
C TYR A 179 -2.31 3.68 8.88
N VAL A 180 -1.21 4.28 9.31
CA VAL A 180 -1.21 5.37 10.29
C VAL A 180 -0.35 6.50 9.74
N VAL A 181 -0.95 7.63 9.40
CA VAL A 181 -0.28 8.80 8.84
C VAL A 181 -0.23 9.91 9.90
N ASP A 182 0.96 10.33 10.33
CA ASP A 182 1.19 11.30 11.41
C ASP A 182 0.39 10.99 12.70
N GLY A 183 0.21 9.70 12.99
CA GLY A 183 -0.56 9.22 14.15
C GLY A 183 -2.05 9.02 13.87
N VAL A 184 -2.58 9.40 12.73
CA VAL A 184 -3.99 9.23 12.35
C VAL A 184 -4.17 7.90 11.63
N PRO A 185 -5.00 6.96 12.13
CA PRO A 185 -5.36 5.75 11.41
C PRO A 185 -6.23 6.07 10.19
N VAL A 186 -5.82 5.59 9.02
CA VAL A 186 -6.53 5.78 7.74
C VAL A 186 -6.71 4.43 7.03
N GLU A 187 -7.64 4.37 6.07
CA GLU A 187 -7.95 3.14 5.34
C GLU A 187 -6.90 2.79 4.27
N ASN A 188 -6.42 3.80 3.54
CA ASN A 188 -5.35 3.66 2.54
C ASN A 188 -4.56 4.96 2.42
N MET A 189 -3.53 4.98 1.56
CA MET A 189 -2.63 6.12 1.39
C MET A 189 -2.84 6.88 0.06
N SER A 190 -3.95 6.66 -0.65
CA SER A 190 -4.16 7.21 -2.01
C SER A 190 -4.27 8.74 -2.06
N PHE A 191 -4.58 9.38 -0.92
CA PHE A 191 -4.65 10.85 -0.79
C PHE A 191 -3.26 11.50 -0.69
N LEU A 192 -2.23 10.74 -0.29
CA LEU A 192 -0.92 11.25 0.05
C LEU A 192 0.01 11.25 -1.16
N SER A 193 0.68 12.37 -1.39
CA SER A 193 1.79 12.43 -2.35
C SER A 193 3.04 11.77 -1.76
N PRO A 194 3.73 10.88 -2.50
CA PRO A 194 5.01 10.33 -2.05
C PRO A 194 6.05 11.41 -1.69
N ASN A 195 6.01 12.54 -2.39
CA ASN A 195 6.90 13.68 -2.13
C ASN A 195 6.68 14.35 -0.76
N ASP A 196 5.54 14.13 -0.11
CA ASP A 196 5.25 14.63 1.23
C ASP A 196 5.71 13.66 2.34
N ILE A 197 6.18 12.46 1.99
CA ILE A 197 6.62 11.44 2.94
C ILE A 197 8.06 11.71 3.35
N ALA A 198 8.34 11.62 4.65
CA ALA A 198 9.68 11.65 5.21
C ALA A 198 10.21 10.24 5.48
N ASP A 199 9.37 9.35 6.02
CA ASP A 199 9.76 8.00 6.41
C ASP A 199 8.52 7.07 6.42
N ILE A 200 8.73 5.81 6.07
CA ILE A 200 7.72 4.76 6.19
C ILE A 200 8.31 3.64 7.04
N GLN A 201 7.60 3.26 8.08
CA GLN A 201 7.96 2.16 8.95
C GLN A 201 6.91 1.07 8.90
N ILE A 202 7.35 -0.18 8.79
CA ILE A 202 6.49 -1.34 8.66
C ILE A 202 6.69 -2.23 9.88
N LEU A 203 5.65 -2.30 10.73
CA LEU A 203 5.59 -3.15 11.91
C LEU A 203 5.05 -4.51 11.47
N LYS A 204 5.94 -5.51 11.40
CA LYS A 204 5.63 -6.83 10.83
C LYS A 204 5.23 -7.87 11.86
N ASP A 205 5.54 -7.66 13.13
CA ASP A 205 5.23 -8.60 14.21
C ASP A 205 4.16 -8.09 15.17
N ALA A 206 3.50 -9.01 15.83
CA ALA A 206 2.46 -8.68 16.80
C ALA A 206 3.00 -7.91 18.02
N SER A 207 4.28 -8.07 18.38
CA SER A 207 4.85 -7.36 19.53
C SER A 207 4.97 -5.86 19.27
N SER A 208 5.35 -5.47 18.04
CA SER A 208 5.40 -4.07 17.62
C SER A 208 4.01 -3.50 17.32
N ALA A 209 3.11 -4.33 16.78
CA ALA A 209 1.78 -3.92 16.30
C ALA A 209 0.71 -3.92 17.42
N ALA A 210 0.91 -4.65 18.52
CA ALA A 210 -0.09 -4.82 19.60
C ALA A 210 -0.56 -3.51 20.24
N ILE A 211 0.27 -2.47 20.22
CA ILE A 211 -0.12 -1.14 20.74
C ILE A 211 -1.28 -0.52 19.94
N TYR A 212 -1.47 -0.96 18.67
CA TYR A 212 -2.59 -0.59 17.80
C TYR A 212 -3.78 -1.56 17.91
N GLY A 213 -3.63 -2.67 18.66
CA GLY A 213 -4.69 -3.59 19.11
C GLY A 213 -5.48 -4.25 18.01
N SER A 214 -6.80 -4.07 18.08
CA SER A 214 -7.79 -4.75 17.26
C SER A 214 -7.82 -4.39 15.77
N ARG A 215 -6.92 -3.54 15.29
CA ARG A 215 -6.78 -3.18 13.87
C ARG A 215 -5.46 -3.61 13.25
N ALA A 216 -4.58 -4.26 14.05
CA ALA A 216 -3.19 -4.50 13.70
C ALA A 216 -2.85 -5.97 13.36
N ALA A 217 -3.84 -6.85 13.21
CA ALA A 217 -3.62 -8.29 12.92
C ALA A 217 -2.81 -8.54 11.63
N ASN A 218 -2.92 -7.63 10.66
CA ASN A 218 -2.21 -7.70 9.39
C ASN A 218 -0.93 -6.85 9.34
N GLY A 219 -0.44 -6.40 10.53
CA GLY A 219 0.67 -5.46 10.64
C GLY A 219 0.23 -4.00 10.50
N VAL A 220 1.19 -3.09 10.66
CA VAL A 220 0.96 -1.64 10.63
C VAL A 220 1.99 -0.96 9.75
N ILE A 221 1.56 -0.03 8.93
CA ILE A 221 2.41 0.85 8.14
C ILE A 221 2.28 2.26 8.73
N LEU A 222 3.36 2.72 9.35
CA LEU A 222 3.48 4.06 9.91
C LEU A 222 4.11 4.97 8.85
N VAL A 223 3.43 6.05 8.53
CA VAL A 223 3.92 7.06 7.60
C VAL A 223 4.13 8.35 8.36
N THR A 224 5.37 8.82 8.39
CA THR A 224 5.70 10.14 8.88
C THR A 224 5.87 11.06 7.69
N THR A 225 5.16 12.17 7.69
CA THR A 225 5.26 13.15 6.62
C THR A 225 6.32 14.21 6.94
N LYS A 226 6.80 14.89 5.90
CA LYS A 226 7.76 15.99 6.02
C LYS A 226 7.18 17.10 6.90
N GLN A 227 8.03 17.67 7.74
CA GLN A 227 7.71 18.77 8.65
C GLN A 227 8.60 19.97 8.40
N GLY A 228 8.23 21.13 8.91
CA GLY A 228 9.07 22.33 8.90
C GLY A 228 10.38 22.11 9.65
N ARG A 229 11.44 22.73 9.21
CA ARG A 229 12.77 22.68 9.83
C ARG A 229 13.20 24.08 10.26
N ALA A 230 13.95 24.16 11.35
CA ALA A 230 14.60 25.42 11.74
C ALA A 230 15.72 25.74 10.72
N GLY A 231 15.82 27.02 10.31
CA GLY A 231 16.80 27.51 9.34
C GLY A 231 16.13 28.35 8.28
N ASP A 232 16.84 28.64 7.17
CA ASP A 232 16.32 29.43 6.07
C ASP A 232 15.17 28.73 5.35
N ALA A 233 14.22 29.52 4.82
CA ALA A 233 13.09 29.02 4.05
C ALA A 233 13.56 28.20 2.84
N LYS A 234 13.02 27.00 2.69
CA LYS A 234 13.27 26.11 1.56
C LYS A 234 12.03 25.97 0.72
N ILE A 235 12.16 26.27 -0.56
CA ILE A 235 11.13 26.04 -1.58
C ILE A 235 11.59 24.89 -2.45
N ALA A 236 10.82 23.82 -2.56
CA ALA A 236 11.14 22.70 -3.43
C ALA A 236 10.02 22.50 -4.48
N LEU A 237 10.44 22.38 -5.74
CA LEU A 237 9.59 22.07 -6.87
C LEU A 237 10.02 20.74 -7.47
N ASN A 238 9.09 19.77 -7.49
CA ASN A 238 9.28 18.49 -8.14
C ASN A 238 8.34 18.41 -9.35
N THR A 239 8.88 18.10 -10.51
CA THR A 239 8.09 17.95 -11.75
C THR A 239 8.42 16.62 -12.41
N GLN A 240 7.39 15.96 -12.93
CA GLN A 240 7.53 14.66 -13.59
C GLN A 240 6.54 14.56 -14.75
N LEU A 241 7.05 14.17 -15.91
CA LEU A 241 6.27 13.80 -17.09
C LEU A 241 6.52 12.32 -17.36
N THR A 242 5.45 11.57 -17.60
CA THR A 242 5.53 10.13 -17.83
C THR A 242 4.70 9.76 -19.05
N ARG A 243 5.28 8.96 -19.93
CA ARG A 243 4.57 8.31 -21.03
C ARG A 243 4.37 6.84 -20.68
N ASN A 244 3.11 6.42 -20.66
CA ASN A 244 2.69 5.05 -20.35
C ASN A 244 2.32 4.33 -21.66
N ASN A 245 2.86 3.14 -21.83
CA ASN A 245 2.57 2.27 -22.96
C ASN A 245 2.14 0.90 -22.47
N VAL A 246 1.28 0.20 -23.18
CA VAL A 246 0.97 -1.21 -22.88
C VAL A 246 2.23 -2.08 -23.01
N ILE A 247 2.40 -3.05 -22.11
CA ILE A 247 3.59 -3.92 -22.07
C ILE A 247 3.60 -4.90 -23.25
N SER A 248 2.46 -5.51 -23.59
CA SER A 248 2.31 -6.56 -24.59
C SER A 248 0.99 -6.42 -25.36
N LYS A 249 0.93 -7.02 -26.54
CA LYS A 249 -0.29 -7.14 -27.38
C LYS A 249 -0.59 -8.64 -27.56
N ILE A 250 -1.84 -9.02 -27.37
CA ILE A 250 -2.36 -10.33 -27.75
C ILE A 250 -3.02 -10.17 -29.11
N GLU A 251 -2.53 -10.86 -30.12
CA GLU A 251 -3.06 -10.77 -31.48
C GLU A 251 -4.32 -11.61 -31.62
N SER A 252 -5.32 -11.08 -32.31
CA SER A 252 -6.58 -11.76 -32.66
C SER A 252 -6.59 -12.25 -34.11
N LEU A 253 -7.47 -13.20 -34.42
CA LEU A 253 -7.67 -13.67 -35.79
C LEU A 253 -8.14 -12.54 -36.70
N ASN A 254 -7.64 -12.51 -37.92
CA ASN A 254 -8.17 -11.65 -38.99
C ASN A 254 -9.51 -12.21 -39.54
N ALA A 255 -10.18 -11.45 -40.38
CA ALA A 255 -11.50 -11.79 -40.91
C ALA A 255 -11.57 -13.15 -41.61
N ALA A 256 -10.55 -13.50 -42.41
CA ALA A 256 -10.47 -14.80 -43.09
C ALA A 256 -10.23 -15.96 -42.12
N GLN A 257 -9.31 -15.79 -41.16
CA GLN A 257 -9.01 -16.76 -40.12
C GLN A 257 -10.21 -16.98 -39.17
N TYR A 258 -10.88 -15.87 -38.82
CA TYR A 258 -12.11 -15.94 -38.02
C TYR A 258 -13.20 -16.75 -38.73
N LYS A 259 -13.42 -16.49 -40.05
CA LYS A 259 -14.37 -17.27 -40.82
C LYS A 259 -14.01 -18.76 -40.87
N ASP A 260 -12.73 -19.09 -41.12
CA ASP A 260 -12.25 -20.49 -41.11
C ASP A 260 -12.55 -21.21 -39.77
N LEU A 261 -12.35 -20.51 -38.66
CA LEU A 261 -12.68 -21.04 -37.34
C LEU A 261 -14.19 -21.20 -37.16
N GLN A 262 -15.01 -20.22 -37.55
CA GLN A 262 -16.47 -20.28 -37.36
C GLN A 262 -17.12 -21.32 -38.25
N ASP A 263 -16.63 -21.54 -39.47
CA ASP A 263 -17.08 -22.63 -40.35
C ASP A 263 -16.83 -24.00 -39.69
N GLU A 264 -15.74 -24.16 -38.97
CA GLU A 264 -15.39 -25.40 -38.26
C GLU A 264 -16.23 -25.57 -36.97
N ILE A 265 -16.44 -24.50 -36.18
CA ILE A 265 -17.30 -24.55 -34.98
C ILE A 265 -18.77 -24.80 -35.36
N GLY A 266 -19.22 -24.23 -36.48
CA GLY A 266 -20.60 -24.43 -37.00
C GLY A 266 -21.70 -23.70 -36.22
N ILE A 267 -21.37 -22.76 -35.33
CA ILE A 267 -22.34 -22.00 -34.55
C ILE A 267 -22.83 -20.75 -35.32
N VAL A 268 -21.92 -20.10 -36.03
CA VAL A 268 -22.18 -18.84 -36.74
C VAL A 268 -21.90 -19.01 -38.24
N HIS A 269 -22.87 -18.62 -39.06
CA HIS A 269 -22.64 -18.59 -40.50
C HIS A 269 -22.05 -17.24 -40.93
N VAL A 270 -20.76 -17.20 -41.14
CA VAL A 270 -20.03 -16.00 -41.55
C VAL A 270 -19.93 -15.95 -43.06
N PRO A 271 -20.37 -14.87 -43.75
CA PRO A 271 -20.28 -14.72 -45.20
C PRO A 271 -18.85 -14.82 -45.73
N ALA A 272 -18.69 -15.33 -46.94
CA ALA A 272 -17.40 -15.31 -47.65
C ALA A 272 -17.01 -13.89 -48.09
N GLY A 273 -15.70 -13.61 -48.16
CA GLY A 273 -15.17 -12.37 -48.71
C GLY A 273 -15.12 -11.19 -47.71
N LEU A 274 -15.36 -11.41 -46.43
CA LEU A 274 -15.13 -10.40 -45.43
C LEU A 274 -13.65 -10.01 -45.37
N GLN A 275 -13.41 -8.72 -45.24
CA GLN A 275 -12.05 -8.13 -45.09
C GLN A 275 -11.91 -7.47 -43.73
N ASP A 276 -10.68 -7.37 -43.24
CA ASP A 276 -10.35 -6.59 -42.07
C ASP A 276 -10.67 -5.11 -42.28
N LYS A 277 -11.36 -4.49 -41.35
CA LYS A 277 -11.75 -3.10 -41.33
C LYS A 277 -11.25 -2.34 -40.15
N THR A 278 -11.21 -3.00 -38.96
CA THR A 278 -10.87 -2.37 -37.69
C THR A 278 -9.79 -3.16 -36.96
N ASP A 279 -8.66 -2.51 -36.65
CA ASP A 279 -7.73 -2.99 -35.62
C ASP A 279 -8.25 -2.53 -34.25
N TRP A 280 -8.95 -3.42 -33.54
CA TRP A 280 -9.55 -3.12 -32.25
C TRP A 280 -8.53 -2.76 -31.18
N PHE A 281 -7.29 -3.26 -31.29
CA PHE A 281 -6.25 -2.90 -30.35
C PHE A 281 -5.84 -1.43 -30.51
N ASP A 282 -5.56 -0.96 -31.70
CA ASP A 282 -5.14 0.41 -31.98
C ASP A 282 -6.28 1.42 -31.73
N GLU A 283 -7.54 0.97 -31.96
CA GLU A 283 -8.71 1.81 -31.64
C GLU A 283 -9.01 1.91 -30.16
N THR A 284 -8.61 0.94 -29.36
CA THR A 284 -8.92 0.90 -27.93
C THR A 284 -7.79 1.45 -27.06
N PHE A 285 -6.56 1.06 -27.39
CA PHE A 285 -5.39 1.46 -26.61
C PHE A 285 -4.78 2.77 -27.11
N GLN A 286 -4.08 3.44 -26.22
CA GLN A 286 -3.36 4.68 -26.47
C GLN A 286 -2.10 4.79 -25.63
N ASN A 287 -1.22 5.73 -26.01
CA ASN A 287 -0.13 6.12 -25.12
C ASN A 287 -0.67 7.07 -24.05
N GLY A 288 -0.69 6.64 -22.80
CA GLY A 288 -1.12 7.48 -21.68
C GLY A 288 -0.05 8.51 -21.32
N LEU A 289 -0.46 9.76 -21.06
CA LEU A 289 0.39 10.81 -20.52
C LEU A 289 0.06 11.03 -19.06
N MET A 290 1.08 11.05 -18.20
CA MET A 290 0.92 11.41 -16.80
C MET A 290 1.80 12.62 -16.47
N GLN A 291 1.23 13.58 -15.76
CA GLN A 291 1.88 14.80 -15.29
C GLN A 291 1.77 14.86 -13.77
N ASN A 292 2.89 15.05 -13.09
CA ASN A 292 2.94 15.19 -11.63
C ASN A 292 3.76 16.41 -11.26
N TYR A 293 3.16 17.34 -10.52
CA TYR A 293 3.77 18.57 -10.05
C TYR A 293 3.57 18.69 -8.55
N GLN A 294 4.63 18.99 -7.81
CA GLN A 294 4.58 19.19 -6.37
C GLN A 294 5.43 20.39 -5.99
N LEU A 295 4.83 21.36 -5.33
CA LEU A 295 5.50 22.50 -4.73
C LEU A 295 5.43 22.36 -3.21
N SER A 296 6.53 22.59 -2.51
CA SER A 296 6.55 22.65 -1.06
C SER A 296 7.38 23.81 -0.55
N ILE A 297 6.96 24.36 0.56
CA ILE A 297 7.62 25.47 1.27
C ILE A 297 7.77 25.02 2.72
N SER A 298 8.98 25.04 3.26
CA SER A 298 9.25 24.74 4.66
C SER A 298 10.16 25.80 5.25
N ASP A 299 9.84 26.24 6.46
CA ASP A 299 10.60 27.26 7.18
C ASP A 299 10.37 27.10 8.68
N GLY A 300 11.15 27.81 9.49
CA GLY A 300 10.91 27.85 10.92
C GLY A 300 12.12 28.27 11.75
N ASN A 301 11.87 28.36 13.02
CA ASN A 301 12.85 28.60 14.06
C ASN A 301 12.68 27.60 15.21
N GLU A 302 13.36 27.77 16.32
CA GLU A 302 13.25 26.88 17.48
C GLU A 302 11.83 26.84 18.08
N LYS A 303 11.03 27.90 17.93
CA LYS A 303 9.68 28.00 18.50
C LYS A 303 8.59 27.59 17.52
N LEU A 304 8.69 28.00 16.25
CA LEU A 304 7.66 27.75 15.24
C LEU A 304 8.30 27.15 14.01
N ARG A 305 7.76 26.01 13.56
CA ARG A 305 8.15 25.35 12.31
C ARG A 305 6.88 25.10 11.52
N TYR A 306 6.93 25.31 10.22
CA TYR A 306 5.80 25.04 9.36
C TYR A 306 6.25 24.48 8.00
N MET A 307 5.37 23.70 7.41
CA MET A 307 5.49 23.21 6.05
C MET A 307 4.14 23.32 5.35
N LEU A 308 4.15 23.84 4.13
CA LEU A 308 3.02 23.88 3.23
C LEU A 308 3.41 23.18 1.93
N SER A 309 2.57 22.28 1.44
CA SER A 309 2.76 21.65 0.13
C SER A 309 1.46 21.61 -0.66
N GLY A 310 1.58 21.67 -1.98
CA GLY A 310 0.50 21.51 -2.93
C GLY A 310 0.93 20.75 -4.15
N GLY A 311 0.09 19.86 -4.65
CA GLY A 311 0.41 19.01 -5.78
C GLY A 311 -0.77 18.73 -6.69
N MET A 312 -0.43 18.37 -7.91
CA MET A 312 -1.33 17.93 -8.96
C MET A 312 -0.76 16.69 -9.64
N LEU A 313 -1.56 15.65 -9.73
CA LEU A 313 -1.32 14.46 -10.55
C LEU A 313 -2.46 14.34 -11.55
N ASP A 314 -2.14 14.28 -12.84
CA ASP A 314 -3.09 14.04 -13.94
C ASP A 314 -2.55 12.89 -14.77
N GLU A 315 -3.24 11.77 -14.81
CA GLU A 315 -2.85 10.53 -15.47
C GLU A 315 -3.93 10.08 -16.45
N ALA A 316 -3.62 10.10 -17.74
CA ALA A 316 -4.41 9.42 -18.75
C ALA A 316 -3.98 7.95 -18.83
N GLY A 317 -4.95 7.04 -18.86
CA GLY A 317 -4.67 5.60 -18.97
C GLY A 317 -4.32 5.16 -20.37
N VAL A 318 -3.85 3.91 -20.47
CA VAL A 318 -3.53 3.28 -21.76
C VAL A 318 -4.77 2.76 -22.50
N ILE A 319 -5.93 2.65 -21.84
CA ILE A 319 -7.23 2.45 -22.49
C ILE A 319 -7.89 3.83 -22.63
N LYS A 320 -8.40 4.16 -23.82
CA LYS A 320 -9.08 5.44 -24.09
C LYS A 320 -10.18 5.71 -23.06
N SER A 321 -10.39 6.97 -22.70
CA SER A 321 -11.35 7.48 -21.71
C SER A 321 -11.04 7.15 -20.24
N SER A 322 -10.10 6.28 -19.92
CA SER A 322 -9.69 6.07 -18.54
C SER A 322 -8.75 7.18 -18.07
N PHE A 323 -8.98 7.71 -16.88
CA PHE A 323 -8.09 8.73 -16.29
C PHE A 323 -8.17 8.75 -14.76
N PHE A 324 -7.15 9.31 -14.15
CA PHE A 324 -7.10 9.65 -12.73
C PHE A 324 -6.50 11.04 -12.56
N ARG A 325 -7.18 11.90 -11.77
CA ARG A 325 -6.69 13.23 -11.45
C ARG A 325 -6.77 13.45 -9.94
N ARG A 326 -5.69 13.96 -9.35
CA ARG A 326 -5.64 14.27 -7.92
C ARG A 326 -5.01 15.65 -7.71
N TYR A 327 -5.69 16.47 -6.93
CA TYR A 327 -5.15 17.69 -6.34
C TYR A 327 -4.98 17.46 -4.85
N ASN A 328 -3.84 17.81 -4.29
CA ASN A 328 -3.60 17.68 -2.86
C ASN A 328 -2.98 18.97 -2.29
N ILE A 329 -3.40 19.32 -1.08
CA ILE A 329 -2.83 20.41 -0.28
C ILE A 329 -2.57 19.87 1.11
N ARG A 330 -1.39 20.18 1.66
CA ARG A 330 -1.03 19.79 3.00
C ARG A 330 -0.37 20.94 3.74
N ALA A 331 -0.74 21.12 5.03
CA ALA A 331 -0.11 22.06 5.94
C ALA A 331 0.26 21.33 7.24
N SER A 332 1.46 21.59 7.75
CA SER A 332 1.95 21.09 9.03
C SER A 332 2.55 22.25 9.81
N ILE A 333 2.14 22.39 11.06
CA ILE A 333 2.62 23.44 11.98
C ILE A 333 3.02 22.77 13.29
N GLU A 334 4.23 23.06 13.73
CA GLU A 334 4.72 22.70 15.06
C GLU A 334 5.10 23.98 15.81
N ASN A 335 4.57 24.16 17.03
CA ASN A 335 4.82 25.35 17.83
C ASN A 335 5.16 24.97 19.28
N ASN A 336 6.36 25.31 19.71
CA ASN A 336 6.79 25.28 21.11
C ASN A 336 6.31 26.58 21.79
N VAL A 337 5.03 26.63 22.19
CA VAL A 337 4.35 27.79 22.78
C VAL A 337 5.03 28.20 24.09
N ARG A 338 5.43 27.25 24.90
CA ARG A 338 6.20 27.33 26.14
C ARG A 338 7.06 26.09 26.26
N ASP A 339 8.06 26.12 27.13
CA ASP A 339 8.93 24.95 27.40
C ASP A 339 8.16 23.72 27.86
N TRP A 340 6.99 23.93 28.47
CA TRP A 340 6.10 22.87 28.95
C TRP A 340 4.93 22.58 28.01
N LEU A 341 4.73 23.37 26.92
CA LEU A 341 3.59 23.23 26.01
C LEU A 341 4.04 23.26 24.53
N LYS A 342 3.93 22.12 23.86
CA LYS A 342 4.12 21.95 22.42
C LYS A 342 2.77 21.66 21.74
N ILE A 343 2.46 22.38 20.67
CA ILE A 343 1.25 22.18 19.85
C ILE A 343 1.68 21.76 18.44
N ASN A 344 1.04 20.72 17.92
CA ASN A 344 1.17 20.31 16.52
C ASN A 344 -0.20 20.33 15.86
N ALA A 345 -0.26 20.78 14.61
CA ALA A 345 -1.44 20.70 13.75
C ALA A 345 -1.04 20.24 12.36
N ASN A 346 -1.73 19.24 11.85
CA ASN A 346 -1.56 18.72 10.48
C ASN A 346 -2.92 18.72 9.78
N ILE A 347 -2.95 19.23 8.56
CA ILE A 347 -4.14 19.23 7.70
C ILE A 347 -3.70 18.72 6.32
N SER A 348 -4.40 17.73 5.79
CA SER A 348 -4.23 17.22 4.44
C SER A 348 -5.60 17.17 3.76
N TYR A 349 -5.71 17.75 2.60
CA TYR A 349 -6.90 17.71 1.77
C TYR A 349 -6.54 17.19 0.39
N SER A 350 -7.35 16.27 -0.13
CA SER A 350 -7.21 15.74 -1.49
C SER A 350 -8.56 15.74 -2.20
N ASP A 351 -8.56 16.17 -3.44
CA ASP A 351 -9.69 16.06 -4.39
C ASP A 351 -9.25 15.11 -5.51
N LYS A 352 -9.93 13.97 -5.62
CA LYS A 352 -9.68 12.95 -6.64
C LYS A 352 -10.85 12.87 -7.60
N ASN A 353 -10.53 12.73 -8.89
CA ASN A 353 -11.49 12.45 -9.95
C ASN A 353 -10.96 11.28 -10.78
N ILE A 354 -11.80 10.25 -10.94
CA ILE A 354 -11.45 9.03 -11.65
C ILE A 354 -12.54 8.65 -12.63
N ASN A 355 -12.17 8.26 -13.83
CA ASN A 355 -13.03 7.52 -14.72
C ASN A 355 -12.44 6.12 -14.93
N GLY A 356 -13.07 5.12 -14.33
CA GLY A 356 -12.72 3.71 -14.48
C GLY A 356 -13.34 3.10 -15.73
N ILE A 357 -12.61 2.18 -16.34
CA ILE A 357 -13.11 1.37 -17.45
C ILE A 357 -13.49 -0.01 -16.90
N ASN A 358 -14.59 -0.56 -17.38
CA ASN A 358 -14.98 -1.91 -17.01
C ASN A 358 -13.99 -2.93 -17.58
N THR A 359 -13.32 -3.66 -16.70
CA THR A 359 -12.35 -4.73 -17.01
C THR A 359 -12.71 -5.98 -16.20
N GLY A 360 -12.23 -7.13 -16.64
CA GLY A 360 -12.56 -8.40 -15.99
C GLY A 360 -13.96 -8.88 -16.39
N ASN A 361 -14.62 -9.58 -15.48
CA ASN A 361 -15.93 -10.23 -15.68
C ASN A 361 -17.07 -9.20 -15.89
N GLY A 362 -16.98 -8.38 -16.89
CA GLY A 362 -17.97 -7.34 -17.19
C GLY A 362 -18.80 -7.67 -18.42
N ALA A 363 -19.36 -6.62 -19.05
CA ALA A 363 -20.18 -6.74 -20.25
C ALA A 363 -19.54 -7.69 -21.28
N ASN A 364 -20.26 -8.70 -21.66
CA ASN A 364 -19.86 -9.75 -22.58
C ASN A 364 -18.55 -10.48 -22.19
N ARG A 365 -18.44 -10.88 -20.93
CA ARG A 365 -17.44 -11.80 -20.42
C ARG A 365 -16.00 -11.29 -20.54
N GLY A 366 -15.67 -10.21 -19.82
CA GLY A 366 -14.31 -9.77 -19.65
C GLY A 366 -14.05 -8.30 -19.97
N GLY A 367 -15.10 -7.52 -20.11
CA GLY A 367 -14.99 -6.07 -20.25
C GLY A 367 -14.21 -5.63 -21.50
N VAL A 368 -13.64 -4.43 -21.44
CA VAL A 368 -12.95 -3.82 -22.59
C VAL A 368 -11.74 -4.64 -23.04
N VAL A 369 -10.95 -5.19 -22.11
CA VAL A 369 -9.66 -5.85 -22.45
C VAL A 369 -9.87 -7.11 -23.28
N LEU A 370 -10.80 -7.98 -22.89
CA LEU A 370 -11.08 -9.19 -23.67
C LEU A 370 -11.90 -8.89 -24.92
N SER A 371 -12.75 -7.86 -24.91
CA SER A 371 -13.52 -7.50 -26.11
C SER A 371 -12.62 -7.02 -27.27
N VAL A 372 -11.41 -6.52 -26.99
CA VAL A 372 -10.42 -6.21 -28.04
C VAL A 372 -10.05 -7.45 -28.86
N ILE A 373 -9.95 -8.62 -28.21
CA ILE A 373 -9.60 -9.88 -28.86
C ILE A 373 -10.86 -10.55 -29.43
N ASN A 374 -11.96 -10.51 -28.68
CA ASN A 374 -13.19 -11.21 -29.02
C ASN A 374 -14.05 -10.54 -30.11
N THR A 375 -13.77 -9.28 -30.45
CA THR A 375 -14.48 -8.59 -31.52
C THR A 375 -13.82 -8.90 -32.86
N PRO A 376 -14.55 -9.40 -33.86
CA PRO A 376 -14.01 -9.68 -35.19
C PRO A 376 -13.53 -8.43 -35.90
N SER A 377 -12.41 -8.53 -36.62
CA SER A 377 -11.77 -7.42 -37.35
C SER A 377 -12.54 -6.92 -38.56
N TYR A 378 -13.48 -7.74 -39.10
CA TYR A 378 -14.34 -7.30 -40.20
C TYR A 378 -15.38 -6.24 -39.79
N ALA A 379 -15.65 -6.11 -38.52
CA ALA A 379 -16.69 -5.21 -38.03
C ALA A 379 -16.26 -3.74 -38.07
N GLU A 380 -17.20 -2.89 -38.50
CA GLU A 380 -17.05 -1.44 -38.41
C GLU A 380 -17.20 -0.95 -36.96
N ILE A 381 -16.74 0.26 -36.69
CA ILE A 381 -16.95 0.90 -35.39
C ILE A 381 -18.43 1.33 -35.24
N TRP A 382 -18.97 1.93 -36.28
CA TRP A 382 -20.31 2.48 -36.32
C TRP A 382 -21.19 1.69 -37.26
N ASP A 383 -22.46 1.64 -36.93
CA ASP A 383 -23.48 1.09 -37.84
C ASP A 383 -23.58 1.97 -39.11
N LEU A 384 -23.49 1.33 -40.27
CA LEU A 384 -23.47 2.06 -41.56
C LEU A 384 -24.86 2.69 -41.88
N ASP A 385 -25.96 2.05 -41.43
CA ASP A 385 -27.30 2.54 -41.62
C ASP A 385 -27.69 3.60 -40.57
N ASN A 386 -27.08 3.53 -39.38
CA ASN A 386 -27.29 4.43 -38.26
C ASN A 386 -25.94 4.92 -37.65
N PRO A 387 -25.26 5.88 -38.25
CA PRO A 387 -23.91 6.30 -37.82
C PRO A 387 -23.84 6.88 -36.38
N ALA A 388 -24.99 7.10 -35.72
CA ALA A 388 -25.04 7.48 -34.32
C ALA A 388 -24.95 6.28 -33.35
N GLN A 389 -24.92 5.05 -33.86
CA GLN A 389 -24.93 3.82 -33.07
C GLN A 389 -23.66 3.00 -33.32
N TYR A 390 -23.19 2.32 -32.28
CA TYR A 390 -22.13 1.34 -32.47
C TYR A 390 -22.63 0.14 -33.26
N TYR A 391 -21.74 -0.45 -34.07
CA TYR A 391 -22.01 -1.66 -34.82
C TYR A 391 -22.31 -2.83 -33.88
N THR A 392 -23.39 -3.57 -34.16
CA THR A 392 -23.88 -4.68 -33.32
C THR A 392 -24.30 -5.92 -34.12
N ASP A 393 -24.20 -5.90 -35.45
CA ASP A 393 -24.55 -7.05 -36.30
C ASP A 393 -23.36 -8.02 -36.46
N PHE A 394 -23.19 -8.87 -35.47
CA PHE A 394 -22.15 -9.91 -35.45
C PHE A 394 -22.72 -11.28 -35.86
N TYR A 395 -23.64 -11.31 -36.86
CA TYR A 395 -24.24 -12.54 -37.34
C TYR A 395 -24.88 -13.40 -36.23
N GLY A 396 -25.60 -12.75 -35.32
CA GLY A 396 -26.31 -13.41 -34.22
C GLY A 396 -25.46 -13.67 -32.97
N VAL A 397 -24.17 -13.33 -33.00
CA VAL A 397 -23.32 -13.43 -31.81
C VAL A 397 -23.51 -12.24 -30.89
N ASN A 398 -23.67 -12.49 -29.61
CA ASN A 398 -23.74 -11.42 -28.61
C ASN A 398 -22.33 -10.90 -28.26
N ILE A 399 -21.88 -9.90 -29.01
CA ILE A 399 -20.59 -9.21 -28.79
C ILE A 399 -20.87 -7.74 -28.50
N THR A 400 -20.15 -7.16 -27.57
CA THR A 400 -20.03 -5.72 -27.42
C THR A 400 -18.61 -5.32 -27.78
N SER A 401 -18.46 -4.44 -28.79
CA SER A 401 -17.15 -3.98 -29.20
C SER A 401 -16.43 -3.22 -28.07
N PRO A 402 -15.10 -3.20 -28.04
CA PRO A 402 -14.35 -2.51 -26.97
C PRO A 402 -14.70 -1.01 -26.90
N LEU A 403 -14.94 -0.35 -28.04
CA LEU A 403 -15.31 1.07 -28.06
C LEU A 403 -16.73 1.30 -27.52
N GLU A 404 -17.68 0.40 -27.79
CA GLU A 404 -19.00 0.47 -27.16
C GLU A 404 -18.90 0.23 -25.64
N ASN A 405 -18.08 -0.74 -25.21
CA ASN A 405 -17.81 -0.97 -23.78
C ASN A 405 -17.22 0.29 -23.08
N ILE A 406 -16.30 0.97 -23.76
CA ILE A 406 -15.77 2.25 -23.26
C ILE A 406 -16.89 3.30 -23.20
N ALA A 407 -17.73 3.41 -24.23
CA ALA A 407 -18.82 4.38 -24.27
C ALA A 407 -19.85 4.17 -23.17
N ARG A 408 -20.11 2.92 -22.77
CA ARG A 408 -21.00 2.59 -21.63
C ARG A 408 -20.49 3.13 -20.30
N THR A 409 -19.18 3.37 -20.15
CA THR A 409 -18.55 3.77 -18.90
C THR A 409 -17.83 5.12 -18.97
N LYS A 410 -17.74 5.77 -20.14
CA LYS A 410 -16.97 7.02 -20.30
C LYS A 410 -17.44 8.18 -19.39
N ASN A 411 -18.71 8.14 -18.98
CA ASN A 411 -19.33 9.14 -18.11
C ASN A 411 -19.53 8.60 -16.67
N ASN A 412 -18.85 7.51 -16.30
CA ASN A 412 -18.85 6.98 -14.95
C ASN A 412 -17.80 7.71 -14.12
N ASN A 413 -18.12 8.91 -13.64
CA ASN A 413 -17.19 9.74 -12.91
C ASN A 413 -17.28 9.46 -11.40
N GLY A 414 -16.18 9.00 -10.84
CA GLY A 414 -15.99 8.92 -9.39
C GLY A 414 -15.20 10.13 -8.89
N ARG A 415 -15.79 10.94 -8.00
CA ARG A 415 -15.11 12.03 -7.32
C ARG A 415 -15.06 11.76 -5.83
N GLU A 416 -13.89 11.93 -5.23
CA GLU A 416 -13.70 11.79 -3.80
C GLU A 416 -12.95 12.99 -3.23
N ASN A 417 -13.56 13.64 -2.23
CA ASN A 417 -12.90 14.65 -1.42
C ASN A 417 -12.52 14.04 -0.08
N TRP A 418 -11.24 14.09 0.26
CA TRP A 418 -10.71 13.50 1.48
C TRP A 418 -10.00 14.53 2.33
N LEU A 419 -10.52 14.79 3.54
CA LEU A 419 -9.94 15.67 4.54
C LEU A 419 -9.43 14.83 5.71
N ILE A 420 -8.15 14.97 6.01
CA ILE A 420 -7.54 14.45 7.24
C ILE A 420 -6.97 15.64 7.99
N ALA A 421 -7.40 15.82 9.23
CA ALA A 421 -6.86 16.86 10.09
C ALA A 421 -6.59 16.31 11.49
N SER A 422 -5.49 16.73 12.09
CA SER A 422 -5.15 16.40 13.48
C SER A 422 -4.58 17.58 14.21
N GLY A 423 -4.95 17.71 15.48
CA GLY A 423 -4.38 18.65 16.42
C GLY A 423 -3.91 17.92 17.66
N SER A 424 -2.69 18.19 18.12
CA SER A 424 -2.18 17.59 19.35
C SER A 424 -1.50 18.63 20.23
N ALA A 425 -1.66 18.46 21.56
CA ALA A 425 -0.95 19.21 22.57
C ALA A 425 -0.10 18.25 23.42
N THR A 426 1.16 18.57 23.62
CA THR A 426 2.06 17.84 24.53
C THR A 426 2.39 18.75 25.69
N LEU A 427 2.04 18.29 26.90
CA LEU A 427 2.33 18.94 28.16
C LEU A 427 3.52 18.22 28.81
N THR A 428 4.61 18.92 29.00
CA THR A 428 5.83 18.42 29.65
C THR A 428 5.81 18.89 31.11
N PHE A 429 5.53 17.97 32.05
CA PHE A 429 5.48 18.29 33.47
C PHE A 429 6.88 18.29 34.10
N THR A 430 7.69 17.30 33.68
CA THR A 430 9.13 17.23 34.01
C THR A 430 9.86 16.71 32.76
N PRO A 431 11.18 16.79 32.69
CA PRO A 431 11.93 16.22 31.55
C PRO A 431 11.61 14.74 31.29
N GLU A 432 11.20 13.99 32.33
CA GLU A 432 10.87 12.58 32.24
C GLU A 432 9.39 12.30 32.00
N LEU A 433 8.47 13.23 32.36
CA LEU A 433 7.02 13.00 32.35
C LEU A 433 6.31 13.97 31.41
N ASN A 434 5.67 13.43 30.39
CA ASN A 434 4.85 14.20 29.45
C ASN A 434 3.48 13.56 29.22
N PHE A 435 2.49 14.39 28.95
CA PHE A 435 1.14 14.01 28.55
C PHE A 435 0.84 14.58 27.18
N LYS A 436 0.47 13.70 26.26
CA LYS A 436 0.05 14.07 24.89
C LYS A 436 -1.44 13.79 24.71
N THR A 437 -2.18 14.78 24.25
CA THR A 437 -3.57 14.61 23.80
C THR A 437 -3.64 14.94 22.31
N MET A 438 -4.43 14.19 21.55
CA MET A 438 -4.61 14.35 20.10
C MET A 438 -6.07 14.14 19.72
N LEU A 439 -6.61 15.06 18.93
CA LEU A 439 -7.88 14.90 18.24
C LEU A 439 -7.63 14.84 16.74
N SER A 440 -8.22 13.87 16.07
CA SER A 440 -8.13 13.76 14.62
C SER A 440 -9.48 13.48 13.96
N ILE A 441 -9.62 13.96 12.74
CA ILE A 441 -10.76 13.73 11.86
C ILE A 441 -10.26 13.17 10.53
N ASP A 442 -10.87 12.09 10.08
CA ASP A 442 -10.78 11.55 8.71
C ASP A 442 -12.17 11.62 8.11
N ARG A 443 -12.35 12.50 7.12
CA ARG A 443 -13.65 12.69 6.44
C ARG A 443 -13.52 12.53 4.95
N ARG A 444 -14.29 11.60 4.41
CA ARG A 444 -14.41 11.33 2.98
C ARG A 444 -15.81 11.62 2.49
N ASN A 445 -15.89 12.32 1.36
CA ASN A 445 -17.11 12.53 0.61
C ASN A 445 -16.92 11.94 -0.79
N GLY A 446 -17.61 10.85 -1.09
CA GLY A 446 -17.61 10.24 -2.42
C GLY A 446 -18.87 10.64 -3.19
N LEU A 447 -18.69 10.87 -4.47
CA LEU A 447 -19.75 11.05 -5.46
C LEU A 447 -19.41 10.18 -6.66
N THR A 448 -20.30 9.27 -7.02
CA THR A 448 -20.19 8.50 -8.26
C THR A 448 -21.43 8.78 -9.11
N THR A 449 -21.21 9.32 -10.30
CA THR A 449 -22.27 9.54 -11.29
C THR A 449 -22.05 8.61 -12.47
N THR A 450 -23.12 8.03 -12.99
CA THR A 450 -23.08 7.21 -14.19
C THR A 450 -24.13 7.71 -15.19
N PHE A 451 -23.81 7.55 -16.48
CA PHE A 451 -24.77 7.77 -17.55
C PHE A 451 -24.56 6.75 -18.67
N LEU A 452 -25.61 6.02 -19.00
CA LEU A 452 -25.65 5.06 -20.10
C LEU A 452 -26.44 5.68 -21.25
N ASP A 453 -25.76 5.92 -22.37
CA ASP A 453 -26.32 6.62 -23.54
C ASP A 453 -27.44 5.80 -24.19
N PRO A 454 -28.68 6.35 -24.28
CA PRO A 454 -29.85 5.69 -24.89
C PRO A 454 -29.79 5.56 -26.41
N ILE A 455 -28.81 6.18 -27.08
CA ILE A 455 -28.73 6.24 -28.54
C ILE A 455 -27.61 5.39 -29.08
N SER A 456 -26.38 5.68 -28.62
CA SER A 456 -25.17 5.11 -29.24
C SER A 456 -24.92 3.67 -28.83
N THR A 457 -25.21 3.30 -27.55
CA THR A 457 -24.90 1.96 -27.04
C THR A 457 -26.11 1.00 -27.12
N SER A 458 -25.85 -0.26 -27.45
CA SER A 458 -26.90 -1.29 -27.58
C SER A 458 -27.63 -1.53 -26.24
N TRP A 459 -26.86 -1.62 -25.13
CA TRP A 459 -27.43 -1.77 -23.79
C TRP A 459 -28.24 -0.54 -23.38
N GLY A 460 -27.73 0.67 -23.68
CA GLY A 460 -28.46 1.90 -23.41
C GLY A 460 -29.78 1.99 -24.16
N ARG A 461 -29.85 1.54 -25.42
CA ARG A 461 -31.09 1.45 -26.15
C ARG A 461 -32.09 0.48 -25.50
N ASN A 462 -31.61 -0.69 -25.05
CA ASN A 462 -32.46 -1.69 -24.39
C ASN A 462 -33.00 -1.18 -23.05
N GLN A 463 -32.24 -0.41 -22.30
CA GLN A 463 -32.65 0.17 -21.01
C GLN A 463 -33.27 1.56 -21.15
N TYR A 464 -33.41 2.09 -22.36
CA TYR A 464 -33.91 3.46 -22.63
C TYR A 464 -33.04 4.54 -21.97
N GLY A 465 -31.74 4.28 -21.83
CA GLY A 465 -30.80 5.11 -21.08
C GLY A 465 -31.00 5.03 -19.57
N GLU A 466 -29.90 5.10 -18.86
CA GLU A 466 -29.87 5.09 -17.40
C GLU A 466 -28.91 6.12 -16.86
N ALA A 467 -29.21 6.67 -15.70
CA ALA A 467 -28.28 7.49 -14.93
C ALA A 467 -28.38 7.17 -13.44
N SER A 468 -27.29 7.30 -12.73
CA SER A 468 -27.28 7.21 -11.28
C SER A 468 -26.44 8.31 -10.64
N ASP A 469 -26.81 8.70 -9.42
CA ASP A 469 -26.07 9.58 -8.53
C ASP A 469 -25.97 8.88 -7.17
N ASN A 470 -24.74 8.43 -6.84
CA ASN A 470 -24.44 7.73 -5.60
C ASN A 470 -23.51 8.62 -4.76
N ARG A 471 -23.94 8.96 -3.55
CA ARG A 471 -23.20 9.80 -2.61
C ARG A 471 -22.93 9.04 -1.33
N ASN A 472 -21.72 9.16 -0.82
CA ASN A 472 -21.36 8.62 0.47
C ASN A 472 -20.53 9.64 1.27
N VAL A 473 -20.72 9.63 2.57
CA VAL A 473 -19.94 10.43 3.51
C VAL A 473 -19.54 9.49 4.64
N ASN A 474 -18.24 9.39 4.87
CA ASN A 474 -17.69 8.68 6.03
C ASN A 474 -16.89 9.68 6.87
N THR A 475 -17.20 9.76 8.16
CA THR A 475 -16.48 10.61 9.12
C THR A 475 -16.00 9.75 10.27
N VAL A 476 -14.68 9.67 10.44
CA VAL A 476 -14.04 8.99 11.56
C VAL A 476 -13.39 10.05 12.47
N LEU A 477 -13.76 10.03 13.74
CA LEU A 477 -13.15 10.87 14.78
C LEU A 477 -12.34 9.98 15.72
N THR A 478 -11.09 10.38 16.01
CA THR A 478 -10.25 9.68 16.97
C THR A 478 -9.73 10.67 18.01
N PHE A 479 -9.84 10.31 19.27
CA PHE A 479 -9.35 11.07 20.42
C PHE A 479 -8.42 10.21 21.25
N ASP A 480 -7.13 10.55 21.26
CA ASP A 480 -6.08 9.83 21.94
C ASP A 480 -5.50 10.64 23.10
N ASN A 481 -5.25 9.99 24.23
CA ASN A 481 -4.59 10.57 25.41
C ASN A 481 -3.51 9.60 25.88
N VAL A 482 -2.28 10.08 26.00
CA VAL A 482 -1.11 9.27 26.31
C VAL A 482 -0.23 9.96 27.34
N LEU A 483 0.05 9.27 28.43
CA LEU A 483 1.01 9.66 29.45
C LEU A 483 2.29 8.84 29.26
N ASN A 484 3.42 9.51 29.12
CA ASN A 484 4.73 8.90 28.99
C ASN A 484 5.65 9.32 30.13
N PHE A 485 6.37 8.34 30.67
CA PHE A 485 7.45 8.53 31.64
C PHE A 485 8.69 7.79 31.14
N SER A 486 9.81 8.49 31.00
CA SER A 486 11.09 7.95 30.57
C SER A 486 12.22 8.42 31.47
N LYS A 487 12.96 7.51 32.06
CA LYS A 487 14.06 7.84 32.97
C LYS A 487 15.20 6.86 32.87
N GLN A 488 16.42 7.41 32.85
CA GLN A 488 17.67 6.65 32.95
C GLN A 488 18.23 6.73 34.38
N TYR A 489 18.40 5.57 34.99
CA TYR A 489 19.05 5.41 36.30
C TYR A 489 20.35 4.63 36.13
N SER A 490 21.48 5.32 35.98
CA SER A 490 22.77 4.66 35.72
C SER A 490 22.65 3.71 34.51
N LYS A 491 22.74 2.40 34.72
CA LYS A 491 22.61 1.36 33.70
C LYS A 491 21.15 0.94 33.39
N HIS A 492 20.18 1.45 34.14
CA HIS A 492 18.78 1.07 34.04
C HIS A 492 17.97 2.16 33.35
N GLY A 493 17.49 1.88 32.13
CA GLY A 493 16.53 2.70 31.40
C GLY A 493 15.13 2.15 31.60
N ILE A 494 14.17 2.99 31.96
CA ILE A 494 12.77 2.62 32.16
C ILE A 494 11.91 3.59 31.37
N ASP A 495 11.07 3.05 30.47
CA ASP A 495 10.05 3.78 29.73
C ASP A 495 8.68 3.19 30.05
N LEU A 496 7.79 4.02 30.58
CA LEU A 496 6.40 3.66 30.87
C LEU A 496 5.47 4.50 30.03
N MET A 497 4.44 3.87 29.48
CA MET A 497 3.39 4.55 28.73
C MET A 497 2.03 4.00 29.13
N GLY A 498 1.07 4.88 29.36
CA GLY A 498 -0.33 4.53 29.58
C GLY A 498 -1.22 5.44 28.76
N GLY A 499 -2.28 4.91 28.16
CA GLY A 499 -3.14 5.73 27.34
C GLY A 499 -4.55 5.19 27.13
N THR A 500 -5.37 6.09 26.57
CA THR A 500 -6.75 5.82 26.14
C THR A 500 -6.93 6.29 24.72
N SER A 501 -7.73 5.56 23.94
CA SER A 501 -8.15 5.96 22.59
C SER A 501 -9.64 5.75 22.44
N TRP A 502 -10.32 6.72 21.84
CA TRP A 502 -11.71 6.64 21.48
C TRP A 502 -11.89 6.97 20.01
N THR A 503 -12.42 6.03 19.23
CA THR A 503 -12.66 6.20 17.80
C THR A 503 -14.13 5.97 17.50
N THR A 504 -14.74 6.86 16.73
CA THR A 504 -16.11 6.70 16.21
C THR A 504 -16.12 6.86 14.69
N SER A 505 -17.03 6.16 14.04
CA SER A 505 -17.31 6.32 12.61
C SER A 505 -18.80 6.55 12.39
N ASP A 506 -19.14 7.54 11.56
CA ASP A 506 -20.47 7.80 11.03
C ASP A 506 -20.41 7.71 9.51
N TYR A 507 -21.04 6.69 8.94
CA TYR A 507 -21.15 6.49 7.51
C TYR A 507 -22.58 6.74 7.06
N ARG A 508 -22.75 7.52 6.00
CA ARG A 508 -24.04 7.80 5.34
C ARG A 508 -23.90 7.68 3.85
N ASN A 509 -24.89 7.11 3.22
CA ASN A 509 -24.98 7.05 1.77
C ASN A 509 -26.39 7.32 1.28
N SER A 510 -26.47 7.80 0.04
CA SER A 510 -27.73 7.95 -0.70
C SER A 510 -27.47 7.62 -2.16
N TRP A 511 -28.46 7.08 -2.82
CA TRP A 511 -28.40 6.73 -4.23
C TRP A 511 -29.72 7.02 -4.92
N ILE A 512 -29.61 7.49 -6.15
CA ILE A 512 -30.76 7.76 -7.02
C ILE A 512 -30.47 7.14 -8.37
N HIS A 513 -31.43 6.38 -8.89
CA HIS A 513 -31.34 5.76 -10.20
C HIS A 513 -32.52 6.20 -11.05
N GLY A 514 -32.23 6.65 -12.28
CA GLY A 514 -33.23 7.11 -13.22
C GLY A 514 -33.03 6.50 -14.61
N SER A 515 -34.12 6.32 -15.35
CA SER A 515 -34.09 5.77 -16.69
C SER A 515 -35.11 6.47 -17.63
N HIS A 516 -35.17 6.00 -18.88
CA HIS A 516 -36.05 6.52 -19.94
C HIS A 516 -35.66 7.94 -20.35
N PHE A 517 -34.43 8.11 -20.82
CA PHE A 517 -33.92 9.34 -21.41
C PHE A 517 -34.40 9.44 -22.88
N ARG A 518 -34.85 10.60 -23.30
CA ARG A 518 -35.26 10.82 -24.69
C ARG A 518 -34.08 10.95 -25.67
N ASN A 519 -32.97 11.45 -25.18
CA ASN A 519 -31.75 11.65 -25.94
C ASN A 519 -30.54 11.69 -24.97
N ASN A 520 -29.36 11.92 -25.53
CA ASN A 520 -28.07 11.98 -24.78
C ASN A 520 -27.54 13.42 -24.64
N LEU A 521 -28.38 14.43 -24.82
CA LEU A 521 -27.94 15.84 -24.70
C LEU A 521 -27.82 16.30 -23.25
N ILE A 522 -28.61 15.71 -22.37
CA ILE A 522 -28.60 15.98 -20.93
C ILE A 522 -28.34 14.67 -20.20
N GLU A 523 -27.15 14.51 -19.67
CA GLU A 523 -26.65 13.28 -19.05
C GLU A 523 -26.91 13.22 -17.53
N THR A 524 -27.89 13.95 -17.04
CA THR A 524 -28.20 14.06 -15.59
C THR A 524 -29.62 13.59 -15.29
N LEU A 525 -29.84 13.19 -14.04
CA LEU A 525 -31.11 12.61 -13.56
C LEU A 525 -32.37 13.47 -13.83
N ASN A 526 -32.22 14.79 -13.98
CA ASN A 526 -33.34 15.67 -14.27
C ASN A 526 -33.94 15.46 -15.69
N ALA A 527 -33.22 14.76 -16.57
CA ALA A 527 -33.72 14.38 -17.91
C ALA A 527 -34.35 12.97 -17.93
N ALA A 528 -34.29 12.21 -16.84
CA ALA A 528 -34.92 10.90 -16.72
C ALA A 528 -36.43 11.04 -16.59
N ASN A 529 -37.20 10.29 -17.42
CA ASN A 529 -38.65 10.26 -17.31
C ASN A 529 -39.12 9.34 -16.20
N LYS A 530 -38.30 8.45 -15.70
CA LYS A 530 -38.62 7.47 -14.67
C LYS A 530 -37.55 7.41 -13.62
N ILE A 531 -37.91 7.59 -12.35
CA ILE A 531 -37.04 7.33 -11.20
C ILE A 531 -37.37 5.95 -10.65
N ALA A 532 -36.35 5.13 -10.48
CA ALA A 532 -36.54 3.77 -9.97
C ALA A 532 -36.79 3.78 -8.45
N TRP A 533 -37.71 2.98 -8.00
CA TRP A 533 -37.98 2.76 -6.57
C TRP A 533 -37.42 1.39 -6.15
N GLY A 534 -36.76 1.35 -4.99
CA GLY A 534 -36.20 0.12 -4.43
C GLY A 534 -34.99 0.39 -3.57
N ASN A 535 -34.64 -0.57 -2.72
CA ASN A 535 -33.50 -0.44 -1.79
C ASN A 535 -32.19 -0.95 -2.37
N ASP A 536 -32.16 -1.37 -3.63
CA ASP A 536 -30.93 -1.78 -4.31
C ASP A 536 -30.16 -0.53 -4.77
N PRO A 537 -28.93 -0.32 -4.29
CA PRO A 537 -28.08 0.79 -4.70
C PRO A 537 -27.75 0.81 -6.21
N ASN A 538 -27.87 -0.32 -6.90
CA ASN A 538 -27.55 -0.43 -8.32
C ASN A 538 -28.75 -0.12 -9.24
N SER A 539 -29.97 -0.26 -8.74
CA SER A 539 -31.18 -0.14 -9.57
C SER A 539 -32.30 0.62 -8.93
N GLY A 540 -32.17 1.10 -7.69
CA GLY A 540 -33.20 1.76 -6.91
C GLY A 540 -32.85 3.18 -6.49
N THR A 541 -33.71 3.75 -5.65
CA THR A 541 -33.49 5.05 -5.00
C THR A 541 -33.64 4.89 -3.50
N GLY A 542 -32.68 5.32 -2.75
CA GLY A 542 -32.70 5.14 -1.31
C GLY A 542 -31.58 5.85 -0.56
N SER A 543 -31.51 5.57 0.72
CA SER A 543 -30.43 6.04 1.58
C SER A 543 -30.14 5.02 2.68
N GLY A 544 -28.94 5.05 3.20
CA GLY A 544 -28.50 4.19 4.28
C GLY A 544 -27.49 4.89 5.18
N GLY A 545 -27.16 4.23 6.27
CA GLY A 545 -26.11 4.69 7.17
C GLY A 545 -25.77 3.66 8.23
N SER A 546 -24.57 3.76 8.76
CA SER A 546 -24.10 2.92 9.85
C SER A 546 -23.12 3.67 10.74
N GLN A 547 -23.02 3.23 11.99
CA GLN A 547 -22.14 3.82 12.99
C GLN A 547 -21.47 2.73 13.80
N TRP A 548 -20.19 2.96 14.13
CA TRP A 548 -19.49 2.10 15.08
C TRP A 548 -18.54 2.93 15.96
N ALA A 549 -18.19 2.36 17.10
CA ALA A 549 -17.23 2.96 18.03
C ALA A 549 -16.29 1.90 18.61
N ILE A 550 -15.06 2.31 18.91
CA ILE A 550 -14.08 1.54 19.68
C ILE A 550 -13.59 2.42 20.81
N MET A 551 -13.54 1.85 22.03
CA MET A 551 -12.84 2.41 23.18
C MET A 551 -11.67 1.50 23.52
N SER A 552 -10.51 2.08 23.77
CA SER A 552 -9.28 1.36 24.03
C SER A 552 -8.56 1.87 25.26
N LEU A 553 -8.02 0.94 26.05
CA LEU A 553 -7.09 1.18 27.16
C LEU A 553 -5.79 0.45 26.84
N PHE A 554 -4.65 1.12 26.97
CA PHE A 554 -3.37 0.48 26.65
C PHE A 554 -2.23 0.98 27.53
N GLY A 555 -1.23 0.09 27.71
CA GLY A 555 -0.02 0.42 28.43
C GLY A 555 1.19 -0.31 27.86
N ARG A 556 2.36 0.28 28.03
CA ARG A 556 3.67 -0.27 27.67
C ARG A 556 4.67 -0.06 28.79
N VAL A 557 5.47 -1.08 29.04
CA VAL A 557 6.66 -1.03 29.89
C VAL A 557 7.84 -1.46 29.04
N ALA A 558 8.84 -0.61 28.91
CA ALA A 558 10.12 -0.97 28.28
C ALA A 558 11.25 -0.78 29.29
N TYR A 559 12.12 -1.76 29.37
CA TYR A 559 13.26 -1.80 30.25
C TYR A 559 14.52 -2.08 29.47
N ASN A 560 15.55 -1.27 29.70
CA ASN A 560 16.87 -1.38 29.08
C ASN A 560 17.93 -1.45 30.19
N PHE A 561 18.71 -2.52 30.22
CA PHE A 561 19.83 -2.67 31.12
C PHE A 561 21.14 -2.52 30.33
N ASP A 562 21.86 -1.43 30.58
CA ASP A 562 23.21 -1.13 30.05
C ASP A 562 23.30 -1.17 28.50
N GLY A 563 22.15 -1.02 27.81
CA GLY A 563 22.09 -1.21 26.35
C GLY A 563 22.27 -2.66 25.88
N LYS A 564 22.42 -3.62 26.80
CA LYS A 564 22.70 -5.04 26.57
C LYS A 564 21.44 -5.88 26.52
N TYR A 565 20.59 -5.75 27.56
CA TYR A 565 19.35 -6.53 27.71
C TYR A 565 18.16 -5.59 27.63
N LEU A 566 17.29 -5.86 26.69
CA LEU A 566 16.12 -5.04 26.41
C LEU A 566 14.86 -5.91 26.52
N VAL A 567 13.85 -5.42 27.22
CA VAL A 567 12.56 -6.09 27.36
C VAL A 567 11.44 -5.07 27.19
N THR A 568 10.44 -5.38 26.38
CA THR A 568 9.24 -4.56 26.21
C THR A 568 8.00 -5.42 26.38
N ALA A 569 7.05 -4.97 27.20
CA ALA A 569 5.74 -5.58 27.38
C ALA A 569 4.64 -4.57 27.07
N ASN A 570 3.62 -4.97 26.31
CA ASN A 570 2.44 -4.17 26.05
C ASN A 570 1.18 -4.95 26.45
N LEU A 571 0.18 -4.21 26.90
CA LEU A 571 -1.16 -4.71 27.15
C LEU A 571 -2.15 -3.71 26.58
N ARG A 572 -3.10 -4.20 25.78
CA ARG A 572 -4.19 -3.38 25.25
C ARG A 572 -5.52 -4.09 25.41
N ALA A 573 -6.54 -3.35 25.76
CA ALA A 573 -7.93 -3.80 25.81
C ALA A 573 -8.78 -2.91 24.90
N ASP A 574 -9.47 -3.50 23.93
CA ASP A 574 -10.35 -2.81 22.98
C ASP A 574 -11.79 -3.28 23.16
N GLY A 575 -12.72 -2.34 23.29
CA GLY A 575 -14.16 -2.59 23.34
C GLY A 575 -14.84 -2.06 22.07
N SER A 576 -15.42 -2.94 21.26
CA SER A 576 -16.08 -2.59 19.99
C SER A 576 -17.58 -2.64 20.08
N SER A 577 -18.26 -1.63 19.54
CA SER A 577 -19.73 -1.60 19.41
C SER A 577 -20.29 -2.59 18.39
N LYS A 578 -19.42 -3.16 17.51
CA LYS A 578 -19.80 -4.18 16.52
C LYS A 578 -20.13 -5.53 17.12
N LEU A 579 -19.75 -5.75 18.39
CA LEU A 579 -19.95 -6.99 19.12
C LEU A 579 -20.99 -6.84 20.24
N HIS A 580 -21.61 -7.96 20.58
CA HIS A 580 -22.55 -8.01 21.70
C HIS A 580 -21.84 -7.58 23.00
N PRO A 581 -22.53 -6.91 23.94
CA PRO A 581 -21.92 -6.46 25.22
C PRO A 581 -21.11 -7.51 25.96
N ASP A 582 -21.56 -8.79 25.93
CA ASP A 582 -20.89 -9.91 26.63
C ASP A 582 -19.52 -10.29 26.00
N TYR A 583 -19.31 -9.98 24.71
CA TYR A 583 -18.11 -10.34 23.93
C TYR A 583 -17.38 -9.13 23.35
N ARG A 584 -17.74 -7.92 23.78
CA ARG A 584 -17.27 -6.63 23.24
C ARG A 584 -15.78 -6.40 23.43
N TRP A 585 -15.24 -6.83 24.59
CA TRP A 585 -13.88 -6.56 24.98
C TRP A 585 -12.92 -7.66 24.53
N GLY A 586 -11.87 -7.29 23.80
CA GLY A 586 -10.71 -8.10 23.47
C GLY A 586 -9.48 -7.59 24.20
N VAL A 587 -8.66 -8.50 24.71
CA VAL A 587 -7.40 -8.18 25.40
C VAL A 587 -6.23 -8.72 24.58
N PHE A 588 -5.26 -7.89 24.30
CA PHE A 588 -4.16 -8.15 23.38
C PHE A 588 -2.81 -7.91 24.09
N PRO A 589 -2.25 -8.93 24.76
CA PRO A 589 -0.94 -8.87 25.39
C PRO A 589 0.18 -9.06 24.37
N SER A 590 1.35 -8.45 24.63
CA SER A 590 2.57 -8.78 23.90
C SER A 590 3.82 -8.58 24.75
N VAL A 591 4.87 -9.34 24.44
CA VAL A 591 6.18 -9.23 25.05
C VAL A 591 7.26 -9.44 24.02
N SER A 592 8.35 -8.69 24.12
CA SER A 592 9.55 -8.88 23.31
C SER A 592 10.80 -8.64 24.15
N ALA A 593 11.86 -9.34 23.80
CA ALA A 593 13.17 -9.20 24.43
C ALA A 593 14.28 -9.18 23.37
N ALA A 594 15.36 -8.47 23.67
CA ALA A 594 16.55 -8.50 22.83
C ALA A 594 17.81 -8.54 23.69
N TRP A 595 18.81 -9.26 23.21
CA TRP A 595 20.13 -9.35 23.78
C TRP A 595 21.15 -8.87 22.75
N ARG A 596 21.83 -7.77 23.07
CA ARG A 596 22.90 -7.22 22.26
C ARG A 596 24.22 -7.86 22.63
N LEU A 597 24.57 -8.91 21.90
CA LEU A 597 25.82 -9.66 22.10
C LEU A 597 27.05 -8.81 21.83
N SER A 598 27.00 -7.88 20.88
CA SER A 598 28.11 -6.97 20.58
C SER A 598 28.53 -6.05 21.73
N SER A 599 27.64 -5.86 22.73
CA SER A 599 27.93 -5.09 23.95
C SER A 599 28.53 -5.92 25.08
N GLU A 600 28.73 -7.23 24.89
CA GLU A 600 29.33 -8.11 25.86
C GLU A 600 30.83 -8.15 25.75
N ASP A 601 31.51 -8.36 26.89
CA ASP A 601 32.96 -8.30 26.98
C ASP A 601 33.67 -9.33 26.09
N PHE A 602 33.04 -10.50 25.84
CA PHE A 602 33.60 -11.56 25.00
C PHE A 602 33.62 -11.23 23.50
N LEU A 603 32.90 -10.21 23.05
CA LEU A 603 32.93 -9.69 21.67
C LEU A 603 33.61 -8.33 21.54
N SER A 604 34.04 -7.70 22.64
CA SER A 604 34.68 -6.37 22.63
C SER A 604 35.91 -6.27 21.72
N ASP A 605 36.66 -7.37 21.60
CA ASP A 605 37.91 -7.42 20.80
C ASP A 605 37.66 -7.76 19.32
N VAL A 606 36.42 -8.06 18.93
CA VAL A 606 36.05 -8.43 17.55
C VAL A 606 35.67 -7.17 16.76
N SER A 607 36.66 -6.43 16.32
CA SER A 607 36.52 -5.10 15.70
C SER A 607 35.73 -5.04 14.39
N TRP A 608 35.58 -6.17 13.70
CA TRP A 608 34.81 -6.22 12.44
C TRP A 608 33.27 -6.37 12.66
N ILE A 609 32.84 -6.77 13.86
CA ILE A 609 31.42 -6.81 14.25
C ILE A 609 31.06 -5.45 14.86
N ASN A 610 30.14 -4.72 14.24
CA ASN A 610 29.68 -3.43 14.76
C ASN A 610 28.48 -3.55 15.67
N ASP A 611 27.52 -4.42 15.28
CA ASP A 611 26.35 -4.76 16.10
C ASP A 611 25.92 -6.21 15.83
N LEU A 612 25.65 -6.94 16.90
CA LEU A 612 25.06 -8.28 16.84
C LEU A 612 24.01 -8.39 17.95
N LYS A 613 22.75 -8.54 17.53
CA LYS A 613 21.62 -8.56 18.43
C LYS A 613 20.70 -9.73 18.07
N ILE A 614 20.34 -10.54 19.07
CA ILE A 614 19.30 -11.56 18.97
C ILE A 614 18.05 -11.00 19.61
N ARG A 615 16.91 -11.18 18.98
CA ARG A 615 15.62 -10.72 19.47
C ARG A 615 14.54 -11.77 19.32
N GLY A 616 13.58 -11.73 20.22
CA GLY A 616 12.42 -12.62 20.19
C GLY A 616 11.20 -11.92 20.77
N GLY A 617 10.03 -12.25 20.24
CA GLY A 617 8.79 -11.68 20.70
C GLY A 617 7.60 -12.58 20.44
N TRP A 618 6.59 -12.39 21.26
CA TRP A 618 5.27 -12.99 21.11
C TRP A 618 4.21 -11.94 21.42
N GLY A 619 3.08 -12.00 20.70
CA GLY A 619 1.96 -11.13 20.98
C GLY A 619 0.68 -11.55 20.28
N GLU A 620 -0.42 -11.02 20.78
CA GLU A 620 -1.75 -11.17 20.17
C GLU A 620 -2.28 -9.84 19.65
N THR A 621 -2.98 -9.89 18.54
CA THR A 621 -3.67 -8.74 17.89
C THR A 621 -5.06 -9.16 17.44
N GLY A 622 -5.99 -8.22 17.41
CA GLY A 622 -7.37 -8.47 16.97
C GLY A 622 -7.64 -7.99 15.54
N ASN A 623 -8.74 -8.48 14.94
CA ASN A 623 -9.30 -7.95 13.71
C ASN A 623 -10.82 -7.90 13.79
N GLN A 624 -11.40 -6.71 13.52
CA GLN A 624 -12.86 -6.51 13.47
C GLN A 624 -13.37 -6.17 12.05
N SER A 625 -12.50 -6.03 11.06
CA SER A 625 -12.89 -5.56 9.73
C SER A 625 -13.90 -6.48 9.03
N GLY A 626 -13.93 -7.77 9.42
CA GLY A 626 -14.93 -8.74 8.96
C GLY A 626 -16.29 -8.63 9.65
N LEU A 627 -16.44 -7.82 10.70
CA LEU A 627 -17.70 -7.61 11.41
C LEU A 627 -18.49 -6.46 10.77
N GLY A 628 -19.74 -6.71 10.39
CA GLY A 628 -20.67 -5.62 10.10
C GLY A 628 -21.05 -4.87 11.38
N ASP A 629 -21.39 -3.58 11.24
CA ASP A 629 -21.61 -2.67 12.38
C ASP A 629 -22.71 -3.15 13.35
N TYR A 630 -23.67 -3.93 12.83
CA TYR A 630 -24.82 -4.47 13.59
C TYR A 630 -24.97 -5.99 13.48
N SER A 631 -23.88 -6.73 13.15
CA SER A 631 -23.94 -8.18 12.87
C SER A 631 -24.50 -9.04 14.02
N TYR A 632 -24.38 -8.59 15.27
CA TYR A 632 -24.90 -9.31 16.42
C TYR A 632 -26.40 -9.07 16.66
N LEU A 633 -27.02 -8.08 15.97
CA LEU A 633 -28.46 -7.79 16.01
C LEU A 633 -29.17 -8.48 14.86
N GLN A 634 -30.43 -8.77 15.05
CA GLN A 634 -31.30 -9.13 13.96
C GLN A 634 -31.79 -7.85 13.28
N THR A 635 -31.55 -7.73 11.99
CA THR A 635 -32.04 -6.63 11.15
C THR A 635 -33.11 -7.14 10.20
N TYR A 636 -33.93 -6.23 9.69
CA TYR A 636 -35.05 -6.54 8.82
C TYR A 636 -34.94 -5.74 7.53
N ASN A 637 -35.24 -6.41 6.41
CA ASN A 637 -35.45 -5.77 5.13
C ASN A 637 -36.96 -5.41 5.00
N ILE A 638 -37.19 -4.22 4.47
CA ILE A 638 -38.54 -3.81 4.06
C ILE A 638 -38.52 -3.81 2.54
N THR A 639 -39.20 -4.82 1.97
CA THR A 639 -39.37 -4.96 0.52
C THR A 639 -40.81 -4.70 0.13
N ARG A 640 -41.04 -4.15 -1.04
CA ARG A 640 -42.41 -4.05 -1.61
C ARG A 640 -42.62 -5.27 -2.50
N VAL A 641 -43.55 -6.11 -2.13
CA VAL A 641 -43.92 -7.30 -2.91
C VAL A 641 -45.28 -7.11 -3.48
N SER A 642 -45.36 -7.20 -4.80
CA SER A 642 -46.64 -7.25 -5.55
C SER A 642 -47.22 -8.69 -5.51
N TRP A 643 -47.83 -9.10 -4.40
CA TRP A 643 -48.51 -10.37 -4.33
C TRP A 643 -50.00 -10.15 -4.67
N PHE A 644 -50.46 -10.80 -5.70
CA PHE A 644 -51.91 -10.89 -6.11
C PHE A 644 -52.56 -9.63 -6.70
N THR A 645 -51.90 -8.64 -7.21
CA THR A 645 -52.54 -7.53 -7.92
C THR A 645 -52.03 -7.39 -9.34
N THR A 646 -52.98 -7.30 -10.27
CA THR A 646 -52.74 -7.02 -11.69
C THR A 646 -52.38 -5.55 -11.96
N GLY A 647 -51.66 -4.89 -11.04
CA GLY A 647 -51.22 -3.53 -11.20
C GLY A 647 -50.14 -3.17 -10.17
N GLN A 648 -49.07 -2.54 -10.62
CA GLN A 648 -47.89 -2.17 -9.81
C GLN A 648 -48.16 -1.12 -8.72
N GLU A 649 -49.37 -0.57 -8.67
CA GLU A 649 -49.69 0.57 -7.79
C GLU A 649 -49.99 0.19 -6.33
N ASN A 650 -50.11 -1.11 -6.01
CA ASN A 650 -50.50 -1.58 -4.68
C ASN A 650 -49.50 -2.58 -4.07
N ALA A 651 -48.19 -2.41 -4.27
CA ALA A 651 -47.21 -3.25 -3.61
C ALA A 651 -47.21 -3.01 -2.09
N LEU A 652 -47.55 -4.02 -1.32
CA LEU A 652 -47.52 -3.97 0.15
C LEU A 652 -46.09 -4.09 0.68
N PRO A 653 -45.71 -3.33 1.70
CA PRO A 653 -44.45 -3.52 2.36
C PRO A 653 -44.41 -4.85 3.10
N VAL A 654 -43.45 -5.69 2.76
CA VAL A 654 -43.17 -6.96 3.44
C VAL A 654 -41.91 -6.80 4.27
N ILE A 655 -41.97 -7.22 5.52
CA ILE A 655 -40.81 -7.24 6.42
C ILE A 655 -40.26 -8.65 6.44
N SER A 656 -39.04 -8.83 5.99
CA SER A 656 -38.28 -10.09 6.08
C SER A 656 -37.03 -9.92 6.90
N ALA A 657 -36.50 -10.99 7.50
CA ALA A 657 -35.24 -10.93 8.22
C ALA A 657 -34.09 -10.69 7.21
N ALA A 658 -33.32 -9.65 7.42
CA ALA A 658 -32.12 -9.38 6.60
C ALA A 658 -30.92 -10.24 7.01
N ASN A 659 -30.85 -10.60 8.30
CA ASN A 659 -29.86 -11.51 8.86
C ASN A 659 -30.44 -12.26 10.06
N LEU A 660 -29.81 -13.36 10.44
CA LEU A 660 -30.08 -14.03 11.70
C LEU A 660 -29.18 -13.45 12.79
N ARG A 661 -29.71 -13.34 13.99
CA ARG A 661 -28.96 -12.89 15.16
C ARG A 661 -27.82 -13.84 15.49
N THR A 662 -26.60 -13.32 15.58
CA THR A 662 -25.42 -14.08 16.05
C THR A 662 -24.82 -13.39 17.27
N ARG A 663 -25.25 -13.82 18.44
CA ARG A 663 -24.91 -13.16 19.72
C ARG A 663 -23.47 -13.41 20.15
N ASP A 664 -22.89 -14.56 19.79
CA ASP A 664 -21.60 -15.08 20.24
C ASP A 664 -20.43 -14.73 19.29
N LEU A 665 -20.62 -13.77 18.38
CA LEU A 665 -19.53 -13.25 17.55
C LEU A 665 -18.41 -12.66 18.41
N ARG A 666 -17.17 -13.00 18.03
CA ARG A 666 -15.94 -12.61 18.71
C ARG A 666 -14.96 -11.97 17.75
N TRP A 667 -13.91 -11.40 18.29
CA TRP A 667 -12.76 -10.92 17.56
C TRP A 667 -12.08 -12.08 16.82
N GLU A 668 -11.68 -11.88 15.56
CA GLU A 668 -10.59 -12.69 15.01
C GLU A 668 -9.32 -12.35 15.78
N THR A 669 -8.61 -13.34 16.27
CA THR A 669 -7.40 -13.13 17.08
C THR A 669 -6.21 -13.78 16.39
N THR A 670 -5.15 -13.00 16.18
CA THR A 670 -3.88 -13.46 15.60
C THR A 670 -2.81 -13.46 16.66
N ALA A 671 -2.28 -14.64 16.99
CA ALA A 671 -1.10 -14.83 17.81
C ALA A 671 0.13 -14.99 16.90
N GLN A 672 1.21 -14.29 17.21
CA GLN A 672 2.46 -14.37 16.44
C GLN A 672 3.66 -14.49 17.35
N THR A 673 4.56 -15.43 17.02
CA THR A 673 5.91 -15.56 17.58
C THR A 673 6.91 -15.18 16.52
N ASN A 674 7.91 -14.37 16.87
CA ASN A 674 8.99 -13.95 16.00
C ASN A 674 10.34 -14.14 16.69
N VAL A 675 11.34 -14.67 15.98
CA VAL A 675 12.73 -14.73 16.41
C VAL A 675 13.60 -14.16 15.33
N GLY A 676 14.51 -13.25 15.67
CA GLY A 676 15.33 -12.58 14.69
C GLY A 676 16.75 -12.34 15.14
N VAL A 677 17.63 -12.10 14.16
CA VAL A 677 19.02 -11.72 14.34
C VAL A 677 19.28 -10.46 13.52
N ASP A 678 19.79 -9.43 14.16
CA ASP A 678 20.29 -8.22 13.53
C ASP A 678 21.81 -8.22 13.60
N PHE A 679 22.46 -8.16 12.46
CA PHE A 679 23.92 -8.22 12.32
C PHE A 679 24.42 -7.06 11.48
N THR A 680 25.39 -6.31 12.01
CA THR A 680 26.06 -5.23 11.29
C THR A 680 27.58 -5.38 11.44
N ALA A 681 28.30 -5.29 10.32
CA ALA A 681 29.73 -5.58 10.27
C ALA A 681 30.49 -4.65 9.33
N PHE A 682 31.85 -4.71 9.41
CA PHE A 682 32.77 -4.04 8.53
C PHE A 682 32.59 -2.51 8.49
N ALA A 683 32.61 -1.87 9.67
CA ALA A 683 32.37 -0.43 9.84
C ALA A 683 31.01 0.01 9.24
N ASN A 684 29.95 -0.72 9.57
CA ASN A 684 28.58 -0.51 9.11
C ASN A 684 28.39 -0.62 7.57
N ARG A 685 29.28 -1.40 6.90
CA ARG A 685 29.18 -1.61 5.47
C ARG A 685 28.28 -2.79 5.08
N LEU A 686 28.06 -3.73 5.99
CA LEU A 686 27.17 -4.86 5.80
C LEU A 686 26.16 -4.90 6.94
N THR A 687 24.87 -4.91 6.61
CA THR A 687 23.77 -5.12 7.55
C THR A 687 22.92 -6.27 7.07
N VAL A 688 22.64 -7.23 7.94
CA VAL A 688 21.79 -8.39 7.67
C VAL A 688 20.74 -8.48 8.78
N ASN A 689 19.47 -8.58 8.39
CA ASN A 689 18.38 -8.88 9.31
C ASN A 689 17.73 -10.19 8.86
N LEU A 690 17.66 -11.13 9.75
CA LEU A 690 17.03 -12.44 9.56
C LEU A 690 15.89 -12.59 10.56
N ASP A 691 14.71 -12.94 10.09
CA ASP A 691 13.51 -13.16 10.91
C ASP A 691 12.87 -14.51 10.58
N TYR A 692 12.60 -15.33 11.58
CA TYR A 692 11.67 -16.45 11.50
C TYR A 692 10.39 -16.09 12.22
N TYR A 693 9.24 -16.37 11.62
CA TYR A 693 7.93 -16.11 12.24
C TYR A 693 6.99 -17.30 12.12
N TYR A 694 6.14 -17.41 13.15
CA TYR A 694 4.98 -18.29 13.18
C TYR A 694 3.76 -17.47 13.61
N LYS A 695 2.74 -17.39 12.75
CA LYS A 695 1.55 -16.56 12.91
C LYS A 695 0.32 -17.44 12.77
N LYS A 696 -0.54 -17.46 13.79
CA LYS A 696 -1.77 -18.23 13.80
C LYS A 696 -2.97 -17.35 14.11
N THR A 697 -3.92 -17.30 13.19
CA THR A 697 -5.21 -16.64 13.36
C THR A 697 -6.25 -17.67 13.73
N ARG A 698 -6.97 -17.43 14.82
CA ARG A 698 -8.09 -18.23 15.32
C ARG A 698 -9.37 -17.40 15.27
N ASP A 699 -10.52 -18.08 15.40
CA ASP A 699 -11.83 -17.44 15.37
C ASP A 699 -12.09 -16.65 14.08
N VAL A 700 -11.60 -17.17 12.94
CA VAL A 700 -11.75 -16.53 11.64
C VAL A 700 -13.22 -16.43 11.26
N LEU A 701 -13.66 -15.24 10.86
CA LEU A 701 -15.04 -14.93 10.50
C LEU A 701 -15.38 -15.50 9.13
N MET A 702 -16.43 -16.30 9.08
CA MET A 702 -16.94 -16.92 7.85
C MET A 702 -18.44 -16.81 7.72
N TYR A 703 -18.93 -16.96 6.50
CA TYR A 703 -20.36 -17.18 6.24
C TYR A 703 -20.65 -18.68 6.25
N ALA A 704 -21.40 -19.11 7.23
CA ALA A 704 -21.90 -20.48 7.31
C ALA A 704 -23.29 -20.56 6.65
N THR A 705 -23.47 -21.49 5.70
CA THR A 705 -24.76 -21.74 5.08
C THR A 705 -25.78 -22.23 6.08
N VAL A 706 -26.99 -21.70 5.99
CA VAL A 706 -28.11 -22.10 6.86
C VAL A 706 -29.04 -23.02 6.06
N PRO A 707 -29.59 -24.12 6.68
CA PRO A 707 -30.55 -24.95 5.99
C PRO A 707 -31.73 -24.14 5.44
N SER A 708 -32.20 -24.50 4.25
CA SER A 708 -33.22 -23.78 3.43
C SER A 708 -34.57 -23.56 4.10
N GLY A 709 -34.81 -24.06 5.32
CA GLY A 709 -36.02 -23.76 6.12
C GLY A 709 -35.99 -22.44 6.88
N ALA A 710 -34.84 -21.74 6.94
CA ALA A 710 -34.63 -20.48 7.66
C ALA A 710 -34.93 -19.27 6.78
N ARG A 711 -36.04 -19.23 6.09
CA ARG A 711 -36.59 -18.16 5.22
C ARG A 711 -35.67 -16.97 4.98
N ASP A 712 -35.30 -16.74 3.71
CA ASP A 712 -34.63 -15.57 3.14
C ASP A 712 -33.19 -15.26 3.62
N VAL A 713 -32.62 -15.98 4.58
CA VAL A 713 -31.25 -15.84 5.05
C VAL A 713 -30.45 -17.06 4.63
N GLY A 714 -29.65 -16.91 3.57
CA GLY A 714 -28.85 -18.01 3.00
C GLY A 714 -27.61 -18.37 3.83
N ALA A 715 -27.09 -17.44 4.64
CA ALA A 715 -25.90 -17.63 5.44
C ALA A 715 -25.88 -16.76 6.70
N ILE A 716 -25.21 -17.22 7.74
CA ILE A 716 -24.94 -16.48 8.97
C ILE A 716 -23.43 -16.29 9.14
N ARG A 717 -23.04 -15.20 9.78
CA ARG A 717 -21.63 -14.92 10.09
C ARG A 717 -21.26 -15.60 11.41
N ARG A 718 -20.15 -16.36 11.42
CA ARG A 718 -19.66 -17.08 12.61
C ARG A 718 -18.13 -17.11 12.65
N ASN A 719 -17.57 -17.35 13.83
CA ASN A 719 -16.15 -17.56 14.06
C ASN A 719 -15.86 -19.06 13.95
N GLU A 720 -15.35 -19.53 12.79
CA GLU A 720 -15.30 -20.96 12.48
C GLU A 720 -13.95 -21.46 11.94
N GLY A 721 -13.02 -20.57 11.62
CA GLY A 721 -11.79 -20.94 10.95
C GLY A 721 -10.53 -20.71 11.77
N ALA A 722 -9.45 -21.38 11.35
CA ALA A 722 -8.09 -21.08 11.79
C ALA A 722 -7.13 -21.15 10.62
N ILE A 723 -6.22 -20.18 10.55
CA ILE A 723 -5.24 -20.04 9.47
C ILE A 723 -3.85 -19.87 10.09
N THR A 724 -2.85 -20.59 9.57
CA THR A 724 -1.45 -20.47 9.97
C THR A 724 -0.60 -19.94 8.82
N ASN A 725 0.29 -18.98 9.12
CA ASN A 725 1.37 -18.55 8.25
C ASN A 725 2.70 -18.74 8.98
N LYS A 726 3.70 -19.29 8.33
CA LYS A 726 5.07 -19.42 8.85
C LYS A 726 6.07 -19.12 7.74
N GLY A 727 7.20 -18.49 8.11
CA GLY A 727 8.14 -18.12 7.08
C GLY A 727 9.44 -17.54 7.61
N VAL A 728 10.30 -17.20 6.65
CA VAL A 728 11.61 -16.57 6.88
C VAL A 728 11.70 -15.32 6.02
N ASP A 729 12.11 -14.22 6.65
CA ASP A 729 12.40 -12.94 5.99
C ASP A 729 13.89 -12.64 6.14
N VAL A 730 14.56 -12.29 5.03
CA VAL A 730 15.98 -11.86 5.01
C VAL A 730 16.07 -10.50 4.35
N ASN A 731 16.70 -9.53 5.02
CA ASN A 731 17.12 -8.28 4.42
C ASN A 731 18.63 -8.16 4.52
N LEU A 732 19.27 -7.78 3.43
CA LEU A 732 20.70 -7.53 3.34
C LEU A 732 20.92 -6.16 2.69
N SER A 733 21.65 -5.28 3.39
CA SER A 733 22.11 -4.01 2.85
C SER A 733 23.63 -3.95 2.90
N SER A 734 24.27 -3.61 1.79
CA SER A 734 25.74 -3.51 1.73
C SER A 734 26.19 -2.24 1.02
N LYS A 735 27.23 -1.60 1.57
CA LYS A 735 27.98 -0.51 0.97
C LYS A 735 29.26 -1.09 0.36
N ASN A 736 29.19 -1.53 -0.90
CA ASN A 736 30.25 -2.25 -1.58
C ASN A 736 31.47 -1.35 -1.84
N MET A 737 31.21 -0.11 -2.30
CA MET A 737 32.22 0.91 -2.53
C MET A 737 31.76 2.24 -1.93
N VAL A 738 32.64 2.95 -1.23
CA VAL A 738 32.29 4.17 -0.46
C VAL A 738 33.15 5.41 -0.82
N ASN A 739 34.09 5.26 -1.76
CA ASN A 739 35.00 6.34 -2.20
C ASN A 739 34.31 7.22 -3.28
N ASN A 740 35.10 7.78 -4.22
CA ASN A 740 34.62 8.62 -5.33
C ASN A 740 33.55 7.93 -6.17
N PHE A 741 33.64 6.62 -6.37
CA PHE A 741 32.58 5.77 -6.88
C PHE A 741 31.94 5.07 -5.70
N LYS A 742 30.63 5.32 -5.50
CA LYS A 742 29.84 4.68 -4.46
C LYS A 742 28.97 3.62 -5.11
N TRP A 743 28.90 2.45 -4.49
CA TRP A 743 28.02 1.36 -4.88
C TRP A 743 27.41 0.73 -3.63
N SER A 744 26.10 0.72 -3.57
CA SER A 744 25.32 0.02 -2.54
C SER A 744 24.39 -1.03 -3.17
N THR A 745 24.11 -2.06 -2.40
CA THR A 745 23.19 -3.14 -2.77
C THR A 745 22.23 -3.38 -1.61
N ASP A 746 20.92 -3.34 -1.90
CA ASP A 746 19.86 -3.74 -0.99
C ASP A 746 19.14 -4.94 -1.57
N PHE A 747 19.15 -6.04 -0.85
CA PHE A 747 18.52 -7.31 -1.23
C PHE A 747 17.55 -7.76 -0.13
N ASN A 748 16.38 -8.18 -0.53
CA ASN A 748 15.45 -8.82 0.37
C ASN A 748 14.83 -10.06 -0.28
N ILE A 749 14.56 -11.07 0.54
CA ILE A 749 13.87 -12.30 0.12
C ILE A 749 12.96 -12.76 1.23
N SER A 750 11.78 -13.26 0.86
CA SER A 750 10.78 -13.74 1.81
C SER A 750 10.19 -15.08 1.35
N PHE A 751 10.12 -16.00 2.29
CA PHE A 751 9.48 -17.29 2.15
C PHE A 751 8.27 -17.32 3.07
N ASN A 752 7.07 -17.61 2.56
CA ASN A 752 5.86 -17.75 3.35
C ASN A 752 5.14 -19.06 3.00
N ARG A 753 4.66 -19.76 4.01
CA ARG A 753 3.78 -20.93 3.83
C ARG A 753 2.48 -20.67 4.59
N ASN A 754 1.42 -20.56 3.82
CA ASN A 754 0.05 -20.39 4.32
C ASN A 754 -0.61 -21.76 4.45
N HIS A 755 -1.43 -21.95 5.48
CA HIS A 755 -2.14 -23.19 5.73
C HIS A 755 -3.48 -22.92 6.40
N LEU A 756 -4.56 -23.46 5.86
CA LEU A 756 -5.87 -23.49 6.49
C LEU A 756 -5.93 -24.66 7.45
N ASP A 757 -5.92 -24.37 8.77
CA ASP A 757 -5.86 -25.39 9.80
C ASP A 757 -7.21 -26.05 10.05
N LYS A 758 -8.28 -25.23 10.03
CA LYS A 758 -9.59 -25.67 10.51
C LYS A 758 -10.75 -24.90 9.86
N LEU A 759 -11.83 -25.62 9.54
CA LEU A 759 -13.18 -25.13 9.28
C LEU A 759 -14.15 -26.01 10.08
N GLU A 760 -15.08 -25.44 10.84
CA GLU A 760 -15.94 -26.21 11.75
C GLU A 760 -17.21 -26.75 11.08
N LEU A 761 -18.04 -25.90 10.51
CA LEU A 761 -19.32 -26.30 9.95
C LEU A 761 -19.23 -26.64 8.46
N GLN A 762 -18.55 -25.83 7.69
CA GLN A 762 -18.39 -26.02 6.26
C GLN A 762 -16.96 -26.50 5.97
N LYS A 763 -16.79 -27.83 5.77
CA LYS A 763 -15.46 -28.42 5.58
C LYS A 763 -14.76 -27.97 4.29
N ILE A 764 -15.51 -27.45 3.30
CA ILE A 764 -15.02 -27.04 2.01
C ILE A 764 -15.69 -25.72 1.63
N TYR A 765 -14.88 -24.76 1.19
CA TYR A 765 -15.37 -23.47 0.73
C TYR A 765 -14.95 -23.26 -0.72
N TYR A 766 -15.91 -23.28 -1.64
CA TYR A 766 -15.71 -23.02 -3.07
C TYR A 766 -15.87 -21.53 -3.35
N THR A 767 -14.99 -20.99 -4.17
CA THR A 767 -15.02 -19.57 -4.56
C THR A 767 -14.55 -19.38 -5.99
N ALA A 768 -14.84 -18.22 -6.56
CA ALA A 768 -14.44 -17.76 -7.89
C ALA A 768 -14.94 -18.63 -9.04
N THR A 769 -15.93 -18.13 -9.74
CA THR A 769 -16.23 -18.58 -11.10
C THR A 769 -15.27 -17.89 -12.07
N THR A 770 -14.80 -18.61 -13.06
CA THR A 770 -13.79 -18.16 -14.03
C THR A 770 -14.32 -17.98 -15.44
N SER A 771 -15.57 -18.41 -15.66
CA SER A 771 -16.27 -18.25 -16.92
C SER A 771 -17.76 -18.32 -16.68
N ASP A 772 -18.52 -17.42 -17.31
CA ASP A 772 -19.98 -17.48 -17.33
C ASP A 772 -20.49 -18.72 -18.09
N PHE A 773 -19.67 -19.25 -19.00
CA PHE A 773 -20.02 -20.43 -19.78
C PHE A 773 -19.92 -21.72 -18.96
N ILE A 774 -18.83 -21.90 -18.21
CA ILE A 774 -18.63 -23.13 -17.39
C ILE A 774 -19.51 -23.06 -16.13
N ASN A 775 -19.74 -21.88 -15.57
CA ASN A 775 -20.48 -21.63 -14.33
C ASN A 775 -20.07 -22.57 -13.16
N ASP A 776 -18.78 -22.85 -13.04
CA ASP A 776 -18.21 -23.70 -12.00
C ASP A 776 -17.08 -22.99 -11.25
N TYR A 777 -16.86 -23.37 -9.99
CA TYR A 777 -15.85 -22.78 -9.15
C TYR A 777 -14.46 -23.30 -9.49
N ALA A 778 -13.48 -22.38 -9.65
CA ALA A 778 -12.09 -22.71 -9.94
C ALA A 778 -11.21 -22.74 -8.68
N VAL A 779 -11.71 -22.32 -7.52
CA VAL A 779 -10.95 -22.27 -6.26
C VAL A 779 -11.66 -23.07 -5.19
N ARG A 780 -10.89 -23.91 -4.48
CA ARG A 780 -11.34 -24.69 -3.34
C ARG A 780 -10.45 -24.43 -2.13
N ASN A 781 -11.06 -24.06 -1.03
CA ASN A 781 -10.38 -23.89 0.25
C ASN A 781 -10.85 -24.98 1.23
N GLU A 782 -9.93 -25.78 1.76
CA GLU A 782 -10.20 -26.84 2.72
C GLU A 782 -9.07 -27.00 3.74
N PRO A 783 -9.35 -27.49 4.96
CA PRO A 783 -8.33 -27.76 5.94
C PRO A 783 -7.23 -28.70 5.42
N GLY A 784 -5.99 -28.40 5.79
CA GLY A 784 -4.82 -29.15 5.34
C GLY A 784 -4.14 -28.59 4.08
N ARG A 785 -4.69 -27.53 3.49
CA ARG A 785 -4.18 -26.91 2.25
C ARG A 785 -3.88 -25.42 2.44
N ALA A 786 -3.13 -24.86 1.50
CA ALA A 786 -2.98 -23.41 1.37
C ALA A 786 -4.30 -22.77 0.89
N LEU A 787 -4.50 -21.48 1.21
CA LEU A 787 -5.64 -20.72 0.72
C LEU A 787 -5.48 -20.39 -0.77
N GLY A 788 -6.61 -20.39 -1.48
CA GLY A 788 -6.66 -19.97 -2.88
C GLY A 788 -6.31 -21.07 -3.88
N GLY A 789 -6.13 -22.33 -3.44
CA GLY A 789 -5.74 -23.44 -4.31
C GLY A 789 -6.70 -23.65 -5.49
N PHE A 790 -6.19 -23.73 -6.70
CA PHE A 790 -6.98 -23.96 -7.90
C PHE A 790 -7.50 -25.38 -7.92
N PHE A 791 -8.77 -25.53 -8.34
CA PHE A 791 -9.48 -26.80 -8.28
C PHE A 791 -10.20 -27.09 -9.60
N GLY A 792 -9.91 -28.22 -10.18
CA GLY A 792 -10.43 -28.61 -11.48
C GLY A 792 -9.92 -29.97 -11.95
N TYR A 793 -9.88 -30.16 -13.24
CA TYR A 793 -9.47 -31.41 -13.88
C TYR A 793 -7.98 -31.37 -14.26
N ILE A 794 -7.32 -32.53 -14.21
CA ILE A 794 -6.00 -32.67 -14.81
C ILE A 794 -6.19 -32.98 -16.31
N SER A 795 -5.57 -32.14 -17.16
CA SER A 795 -5.49 -32.39 -18.60
C SER A 795 -4.12 -32.98 -18.92
N ASP A 796 -4.12 -34.14 -19.58
CA ASP A 796 -2.91 -34.84 -20.04
C ASP A 796 -2.53 -34.48 -21.49
N GLY A 797 -3.11 -33.39 -22.02
CA GLY A 797 -2.86 -32.88 -23.36
C GLY A 797 -4.03 -33.07 -24.31
N VAL A 798 -3.74 -32.97 -25.61
CA VAL A 798 -4.73 -33.12 -26.69
C VAL A 798 -4.62 -34.54 -27.25
N ASN A 799 -5.75 -35.21 -27.44
CA ASN A 799 -5.81 -36.50 -28.08
C ASN A 799 -5.53 -36.33 -29.60
N PRO A 800 -4.46 -36.90 -30.14
CA PRO A 800 -4.08 -36.72 -31.54
C PRO A 800 -5.09 -37.30 -32.53
N GLU A 801 -5.94 -38.26 -32.10
CA GLU A 801 -6.95 -38.88 -32.96
C GLU A 801 -8.29 -38.14 -32.95
N THR A 802 -8.66 -37.47 -31.82
CA THR A 802 -9.98 -36.87 -31.68
C THR A 802 -9.93 -35.36 -31.54
N GLY A 803 -8.77 -34.80 -31.22
CA GLY A 803 -8.59 -33.37 -30.92
C GLY A 803 -9.15 -32.89 -29.58
N GLU A 804 -9.80 -33.74 -28.79
CA GLU A 804 -10.31 -33.39 -27.47
C GLU A 804 -9.16 -33.26 -26.45
N LEU A 805 -9.38 -32.48 -25.38
CA LEU A 805 -8.54 -32.52 -24.20
C LEU A 805 -8.74 -33.87 -23.48
N ILE A 806 -7.64 -34.53 -23.14
CA ILE A 806 -7.66 -35.78 -22.36
C ILE A 806 -7.72 -35.38 -20.89
N TYR A 807 -8.87 -35.57 -20.28
CA TYR A 807 -9.03 -35.37 -18.84
C TYR A 807 -8.74 -36.69 -18.11
N ARG A 808 -8.00 -36.62 -17.00
CA ARG A 808 -7.61 -37.78 -16.21
C ARG A 808 -8.78 -38.25 -15.37
N ASP A 809 -9.11 -39.55 -15.51
CA ASP A 809 -10.01 -40.26 -14.62
C ASP A 809 -9.24 -40.58 -13.33
N LEU A 810 -9.65 -39.98 -12.21
CA LEU A 810 -8.96 -40.14 -10.92
C LEU A 810 -9.52 -41.27 -10.05
N ASN A 811 -10.73 -41.73 -10.36
CA ASN A 811 -11.41 -42.77 -9.61
C ASN A 811 -11.52 -44.09 -10.38
N ASP A 812 -10.99 -44.14 -11.63
CA ASP A 812 -10.98 -45.30 -12.52
C ASP A 812 -12.41 -45.84 -12.83
N ASP A 813 -13.42 -44.94 -12.96
CA ASP A 813 -14.80 -45.33 -13.27
C ASP A 813 -15.16 -45.19 -14.77
N GLU A 814 -14.14 -44.90 -15.62
CA GLU A 814 -14.23 -44.70 -17.08
C GLU A 814 -15.15 -43.53 -17.49
N ARG A 815 -15.40 -42.58 -16.58
CA ARG A 815 -16.23 -41.39 -16.81
C ARG A 815 -15.59 -40.17 -16.22
N ILE A 816 -15.47 -39.10 -16.99
CA ILE A 816 -15.01 -37.81 -16.48
C ILE A 816 -16.19 -37.09 -15.85
N SER A 817 -16.15 -36.91 -14.52
CA SER A 817 -17.19 -36.34 -13.70
C SER A 817 -16.62 -35.37 -12.67
N SER A 818 -17.49 -34.77 -11.82
CA SER A 818 -17.03 -33.91 -10.72
C SER A 818 -16.16 -34.65 -9.69
N SER A 819 -16.17 -36.02 -9.68
CA SER A 819 -15.32 -36.84 -8.80
C SER A 819 -13.85 -36.84 -9.23
N ASP A 820 -13.54 -36.48 -10.48
CA ASP A 820 -12.18 -36.43 -11.06
C ASP A 820 -11.52 -35.06 -10.89
N ARG A 821 -12.17 -34.18 -10.14
CA ARG A 821 -11.60 -32.87 -9.83
C ARG A 821 -10.66 -32.96 -8.65
N THR A 822 -9.52 -32.29 -8.76
CA THR A 822 -8.50 -32.22 -7.73
C THR A 822 -7.87 -30.84 -7.68
N TYR A 823 -6.87 -30.66 -6.81
CA TYR A 823 -6.04 -29.45 -6.82
C TYR A 823 -5.13 -29.46 -8.04
N ILE A 824 -5.17 -28.38 -8.82
CA ILE A 824 -4.49 -28.23 -10.10
C ILE A 824 -3.48 -27.09 -10.13
N GLY A 825 -3.33 -26.33 -9.03
CA GLY A 825 -2.34 -25.27 -8.91
C GLY A 825 -2.43 -24.51 -7.58
N ASP A 826 -1.36 -23.78 -7.25
CA ASP A 826 -1.23 -22.96 -6.03
C ASP A 826 -0.80 -21.53 -6.39
N PRO A 827 -1.61 -20.49 -6.09
CA PRO A 827 -1.25 -19.11 -6.37
C PRO A 827 -0.21 -18.54 -5.40
N ASN A 828 0.16 -19.26 -4.33
CA ASN A 828 1.09 -18.78 -3.32
C ASN A 828 2.54 -19.03 -3.76
N PRO A 829 3.41 -18.01 -3.85
CA PRO A 829 4.79 -18.20 -4.28
C PRO A 829 5.62 -18.95 -3.24
N ASP A 830 6.61 -19.69 -3.71
CA ASP A 830 7.64 -20.27 -2.89
C ASP A 830 8.49 -19.20 -2.20
N PHE A 831 8.87 -18.18 -2.96
CA PHE A 831 9.51 -16.97 -2.44
C PHE A 831 9.28 -15.78 -3.35
N THR A 832 9.40 -14.60 -2.74
CA THR A 832 9.46 -13.31 -3.45
C THR A 832 10.75 -12.59 -3.07
N PHE A 833 11.32 -11.81 -3.98
CA PHE A 833 12.54 -11.07 -3.71
C PHE A 833 12.56 -9.71 -4.39
N GLY A 834 13.37 -8.81 -3.83
CA GLY A 834 13.73 -7.52 -4.39
C GLY A 834 15.24 -7.29 -4.31
N LEU A 835 15.82 -6.71 -5.34
CA LEU A 835 17.23 -6.36 -5.42
C LEU A 835 17.39 -4.97 -6.00
N THR A 836 17.93 -4.03 -5.23
CA THR A 836 18.28 -2.68 -5.69
C THR A 836 19.80 -2.55 -5.69
N ASN A 837 20.37 -2.08 -6.79
CA ASN A 837 21.76 -1.62 -6.84
C ASN A 837 21.75 -0.12 -7.14
N SER A 838 22.44 0.65 -6.30
CA SER A 838 22.57 2.11 -6.45
C SER A 838 24.05 2.47 -6.65
N PHE A 839 24.33 3.24 -7.70
CA PHE A 839 25.67 3.68 -8.09
C PHE A 839 25.70 5.20 -8.11
N SER A 840 26.75 5.80 -7.53
CA SER A 840 26.92 7.25 -7.55
C SER A 840 28.36 7.62 -7.93
N TYR A 841 28.52 8.49 -8.93
CA TYR A 841 29.82 8.95 -9.40
C TYR A 841 29.75 10.38 -9.96
N LYS A 842 30.52 11.31 -9.40
CA LYS A 842 30.64 12.71 -9.86
C LYS A 842 29.27 13.40 -10.10
N GLY A 843 28.30 13.18 -9.24
CA GLY A 843 26.96 13.76 -9.32
C GLY A 843 25.96 12.95 -10.15
N PHE A 844 26.38 11.95 -10.90
CA PHE A 844 25.48 10.97 -11.51
C PHE A 844 25.07 9.94 -10.48
N ASN A 845 23.77 9.64 -10.42
CA ASN A 845 23.21 8.56 -9.60
C ASN A 845 22.40 7.64 -10.49
N LEU A 846 22.72 6.35 -10.47
CA LEU A 846 22.02 5.29 -11.20
C LEU A 846 21.46 4.29 -10.20
N SER A 847 20.16 4.02 -10.26
CA SER A 847 19.51 2.98 -9.49
C SER A 847 18.91 1.93 -10.43
N VAL A 848 19.11 0.65 -10.11
CA VAL A 848 18.54 -0.49 -10.85
C VAL A 848 17.82 -1.38 -9.85
N PHE A 849 16.52 -1.52 -10.04
CA PHE A 849 15.67 -2.34 -9.17
C PHE A 849 15.11 -3.55 -9.93
N LEU A 850 15.35 -4.72 -9.39
CA LEU A 850 14.85 -6.01 -9.85
C LEU A 850 13.84 -6.55 -8.83
N GLN A 851 12.78 -7.16 -9.31
CA GLN A 851 11.76 -7.82 -8.50
C GLN A 851 11.40 -9.17 -9.11
N GLY A 852 11.12 -10.16 -8.27
CA GLY A 852 10.67 -11.46 -8.75
C GLY A 852 9.76 -12.19 -7.76
N SER A 853 8.97 -13.11 -8.32
CA SER A 853 8.16 -14.12 -7.65
C SER A 853 8.45 -15.46 -8.28
N TYR A 854 8.53 -16.50 -7.50
CA TYR A 854 8.83 -17.84 -7.98
C TYR A 854 7.94 -18.89 -7.32
N GLY A 855 7.48 -19.86 -8.13
CA GLY A 855 6.75 -21.03 -7.68
C GLY A 855 5.25 -20.81 -7.48
N ASN A 856 4.70 -19.68 -7.90
CA ASN A 856 3.25 -19.46 -7.91
C ASN A 856 2.65 -19.82 -9.27
N ASP A 857 1.42 -20.34 -9.26
CA ASP A 857 0.62 -20.57 -10.45
C ASP A 857 -0.37 -19.42 -10.68
N ILE A 858 -0.76 -19.22 -11.94
CA ILE A 858 -1.84 -18.32 -12.37
C ILE A 858 -2.90 -19.14 -13.10
N PHE A 859 -4.15 -18.98 -12.71
CA PHE A 859 -5.29 -19.47 -13.48
C PHE A 859 -5.63 -18.43 -14.55
N ASN A 860 -5.28 -18.70 -15.80
CA ASN A 860 -5.50 -17.80 -16.92
C ASN A 860 -6.91 -17.97 -17.49
N ALA A 861 -7.92 -17.41 -16.83
CA ALA A 861 -9.30 -17.44 -17.28
C ALA A 861 -9.50 -16.60 -18.56
N SER A 862 -8.59 -15.66 -18.88
CA SER A 862 -8.61 -14.91 -20.13
C SER A 862 -8.47 -15.84 -21.35
N ARG A 863 -7.68 -16.92 -21.24
CA ARG A 863 -7.55 -17.91 -22.30
C ARG A 863 -8.83 -18.72 -22.54
N MET A 864 -9.67 -18.92 -21.54
CA MET A 864 -10.98 -19.55 -21.72
C MET A 864 -11.86 -18.75 -22.67
N GLU A 865 -11.75 -17.41 -22.64
CA GLU A 865 -12.52 -16.52 -23.50
C GLU A 865 -11.84 -16.26 -24.86
N THR A 866 -10.51 -16.37 -24.92
CA THR A 866 -9.73 -16.03 -26.13
C THR A 866 -9.16 -17.23 -26.89
N GLU A 867 -9.23 -18.43 -26.32
CA GLU A 867 -8.75 -19.69 -26.93
C GLU A 867 -9.76 -20.85 -26.70
N GLY A 868 -10.92 -20.56 -26.11
CA GLY A 868 -11.91 -21.60 -25.78
C GLY A 868 -12.68 -22.14 -26.98
N MET A 869 -12.77 -21.41 -28.07
CA MET A 869 -13.39 -21.83 -29.34
C MET A 869 -14.79 -22.47 -29.20
N TYR A 870 -15.58 -22.03 -28.22
CA TYR A 870 -16.89 -22.62 -27.87
C TYR A 870 -18.08 -21.78 -28.33
N ASP A 871 -17.84 -20.60 -28.88
CA ASP A 871 -18.87 -19.66 -29.32
C ASP A 871 -18.44 -18.86 -30.58
N GLY A 872 -19.29 -17.92 -31.00
CA GLY A 872 -19.03 -17.10 -32.18
C GLY A 872 -18.10 -15.92 -31.99
N LYS A 873 -17.44 -15.76 -30.83
CA LYS A 873 -16.49 -14.65 -30.61
C LYS A 873 -15.19 -14.89 -31.36
N ASN A 874 -14.51 -13.79 -31.69
CA ASN A 874 -13.15 -13.88 -32.25
C ASN A 874 -12.16 -14.39 -31.17
N GLN A 875 -11.06 -14.98 -31.60
CA GLN A 875 -10.11 -15.68 -30.75
C GLN A 875 -8.68 -15.16 -30.98
N SER A 876 -7.77 -15.53 -30.11
CA SER A 876 -6.34 -15.29 -30.26
C SER A 876 -5.80 -16.07 -31.48
N VAL A 877 -4.78 -15.53 -32.17
CA VAL A 877 -4.08 -16.19 -33.27
C VAL A 877 -3.47 -17.56 -32.87
N ARG A 878 -3.27 -17.83 -31.59
CA ARG A 878 -2.78 -19.12 -31.09
C ARG A 878 -3.68 -20.29 -31.49
N VAL A 879 -4.99 -20.06 -31.67
CA VAL A 879 -5.93 -21.12 -32.11
C VAL A 879 -5.73 -21.55 -33.57
N LEU A 880 -4.84 -20.91 -34.31
CA LEU A 880 -4.46 -21.36 -35.64
C LEU A 880 -3.73 -22.69 -35.62
N ASP A 881 -3.02 -22.99 -34.50
CA ASP A 881 -2.31 -24.26 -34.28
C ASP A 881 -3.21 -25.34 -33.71
N ARG A 882 -4.55 -25.16 -33.71
CA ARG A 882 -5.51 -26.12 -33.19
C ARG A 882 -5.47 -27.43 -33.95
N TRP A 883 -5.87 -28.50 -33.29
CA TRP A 883 -6.05 -29.79 -33.90
C TRP A 883 -7.16 -29.75 -34.99
N ARG A 884 -6.90 -30.33 -36.15
CA ARG A 884 -7.83 -30.39 -37.29
C ARG A 884 -8.01 -31.76 -37.94
N VAL A 885 -7.01 -32.62 -37.83
CA VAL A 885 -7.03 -33.93 -38.48
C VAL A 885 -6.45 -35.02 -37.57
N PRO A 886 -6.97 -36.26 -37.64
CA PRO A 886 -6.41 -37.39 -36.89
C PRO A 886 -4.92 -37.62 -37.16
N GLY A 887 -4.18 -37.89 -36.11
CA GLY A 887 -2.72 -38.02 -36.09
C GLY A 887 -1.96 -36.70 -35.94
N GLN A 888 -2.63 -35.57 -35.84
CA GLN A 888 -1.97 -34.26 -35.62
C GLN A 888 -1.56 -34.12 -34.15
N GLU A 889 -0.28 -33.91 -33.92
CA GLU A 889 0.26 -33.57 -32.62
C GLU A 889 0.22 -32.04 -32.42
N THR A 890 -0.51 -31.57 -31.43
CA THR A 890 -0.62 -30.14 -31.07
C THR A 890 -1.00 -30.02 -29.60
N VAL A 891 -0.71 -28.84 -29.02
CA VAL A 891 -1.10 -28.49 -27.64
C VAL A 891 -2.43 -27.69 -27.59
N ILE A 892 -2.99 -27.33 -28.75
CA ILE A 892 -4.26 -26.57 -28.85
C ILE A 892 -5.34 -27.58 -29.30
N PRO A 893 -6.43 -27.75 -28.52
CA PRO A 893 -7.48 -28.72 -28.86
C PRO A 893 -8.26 -28.28 -30.11
N LYS A 894 -9.12 -29.18 -30.61
CA LYS A 894 -10.03 -28.88 -31.72
C LYS A 894 -11.01 -27.76 -31.38
N ALA A 895 -11.57 -27.14 -32.40
CA ALA A 895 -12.68 -26.19 -32.24
C ALA A 895 -13.90 -26.88 -31.56
N GLY A 896 -14.53 -26.19 -30.61
CA GLY A 896 -15.68 -26.73 -29.85
C GLY A 896 -15.36 -27.86 -28.90
N PHE A 897 -14.14 -27.99 -28.39
CA PHE A 897 -13.75 -29.02 -27.41
C PHE A 897 -14.49 -28.83 -26.06
N ASP A 898 -14.54 -29.92 -25.29
CA ASP A 898 -15.18 -29.92 -23.95
C ASP A 898 -14.37 -29.07 -22.95
N LEU A 899 -14.80 -27.82 -22.80
CA LEU A 899 -14.13 -26.80 -21.98
C LEU A 899 -14.41 -27.01 -20.49
N LYS A 900 -13.37 -27.25 -19.70
CA LYS A 900 -13.46 -27.40 -18.23
C LYS A 900 -12.37 -26.60 -17.51
N ASN A 901 -12.63 -26.21 -16.24
CA ASN A 901 -11.58 -25.73 -15.33
C ASN A 901 -10.50 -26.81 -15.18
N SER A 902 -9.33 -26.63 -15.77
CA SER A 902 -8.31 -27.67 -15.83
C SER A 902 -6.89 -27.11 -15.82
N THR A 903 -5.92 -28.01 -15.70
CA THR A 903 -4.49 -27.67 -15.77
C THR A 903 -4.11 -27.04 -17.12
N TYR A 904 -4.92 -27.18 -18.17
CA TYR A 904 -4.73 -26.50 -19.46
C TYR A 904 -4.72 -24.97 -19.36
N PHE A 905 -5.41 -24.41 -18.36
CA PHE A 905 -5.51 -22.97 -18.10
C PHE A 905 -4.69 -22.52 -16.88
N VAL A 906 -3.98 -23.46 -16.22
CA VAL A 906 -3.06 -23.12 -15.13
C VAL A 906 -1.66 -22.96 -15.69
N GLU A 907 -1.03 -21.82 -15.43
CA GLU A 907 0.27 -21.44 -15.98
C GLU A 907 1.26 -21.10 -14.87
N ASP A 908 2.56 -21.31 -15.14
CA ASP A 908 3.65 -20.88 -14.27
C ASP A 908 3.66 -19.34 -14.19
N GLY A 909 3.26 -18.80 -13.04
CA GLY A 909 3.22 -17.37 -12.75
C GLY A 909 4.55 -16.80 -12.27
N SER A 910 5.62 -17.59 -12.29
CA SER A 910 6.95 -17.14 -11.91
C SER A 910 7.47 -16.06 -12.84
N PHE A 911 8.10 -15.03 -12.30
CA PHE A 911 8.70 -13.97 -13.09
C PHE A 911 9.93 -13.34 -12.44
N LEU A 912 10.80 -12.80 -13.27
CA LEU A 912 11.85 -11.85 -12.94
C LEU A 912 11.63 -10.58 -13.76
N ARG A 913 11.52 -9.43 -13.08
CA ARG A 913 11.27 -8.13 -13.73
C ARG A 913 12.36 -7.14 -13.42
N VAL A 914 12.86 -6.46 -14.46
CA VAL A 914 13.59 -5.20 -14.31
C VAL A 914 12.54 -4.11 -14.07
N LYS A 915 12.23 -3.87 -12.78
CA LYS A 915 11.09 -3.04 -12.36
C LYS A 915 11.34 -1.55 -12.59
N ASN A 916 12.59 -1.09 -12.34
CA ASN A 916 12.96 0.31 -12.54
C ASN A 916 14.46 0.43 -12.85
N ILE A 917 14.77 1.33 -13.78
CA ILE A 917 16.11 1.88 -13.98
C ILE A 917 15.98 3.39 -13.94
N ALA A 918 16.63 4.06 -13.00
CA ALA A 918 16.59 5.51 -12.82
C ALA A 918 17.98 6.11 -12.87
N LEU A 919 18.15 7.16 -13.64
CA LEU A 919 19.38 7.95 -13.75
C LEU A 919 19.07 9.40 -13.37
N SER A 920 19.83 9.96 -12.44
CA SER A 920 19.74 11.38 -12.07
C SER A 920 21.13 12.04 -12.05
N TYR A 921 21.14 13.36 -12.14
CA TYR A 921 22.37 14.14 -12.09
C TYR A 921 22.21 15.35 -11.16
N ASP A 922 23.05 15.45 -10.13
CA ASP A 922 23.12 16.59 -9.23
C ASP A 922 23.94 17.72 -9.88
N VAL A 923 23.24 18.75 -10.38
CA VAL A 923 23.87 19.88 -11.06
C VAL A 923 24.54 20.79 -10.04
N LYS A 924 25.87 20.87 -10.10
CA LYS A 924 26.67 21.80 -9.29
C LYS A 924 27.14 22.94 -10.19
N SER A 925 26.55 24.13 -10.06
CA SER A 925 26.91 25.31 -10.86
C SER A 925 26.79 26.58 -10.04
N GLY A 926 27.85 27.39 -10.04
CA GLY A 926 27.85 28.71 -9.41
C GLY A 926 26.83 29.69 -10.06
N ALA A 927 26.39 29.40 -11.31
CA ALA A 927 25.32 30.18 -11.94
C ALA A 927 23.95 29.89 -11.27
N LEU A 928 23.66 28.66 -10.88
CA LEU A 928 22.42 28.29 -10.19
C LEU A 928 22.32 28.97 -8.81
N SER A 929 23.43 28.98 -8.06
CA SER A 929 23.46 29.64 -6.75
C SER A 929 23.22 31.17 -6.85
N ARG A 930 23.63 31.82 -7.96
CA ARG A 930 23.34 33.24 -8.23
C ARG A 930 21.85 33.47 -8.53
N MET A 931 21.14 32.45 -9.01
CA MET A 931 19.69 32.46 -9.26
C MET A 931 18.86 32.05 -8.05
N GLY A 932 19.52 31.84 -6.90
CA GLY A 932 18.84 31.36 -5.68
C GLY A 932 18.49 29.87 -5.71
N ILE A 933 19.05 29.11 -6.65
CA ILE A 933 18.82 27.66 -6.75
C ILE A 933 19.93 26.92 -5.99
N ASN A 934 19.56 26.31 -4.89
CA ASN A 934 20.46 25.55 -4.01
C ASN A 934 20.77 24.16 -4.58
N ARG A 935 19.80 23.51 -5.20
CA ARG A 935 19.94 22.20 -5.82
C ARG A 935 19.04 22.08 -7.04
N MET A 936 19.57 21.49 -8.11
CA MET A 936 18.82 21.09 -9.29
C MET A 936 19.23 19.68 -9.68
N GLN A 937 18.25 18.78 -9.79
CA GLN A 937 18.48 17.39 -10.11
C GLN A 937 17.51 16.95 -11.22
N PRO A 938 17.89 17.03 -12.50
CA PRO A 938 17.18 16.34 -13.58
C PRO A 938 17.32 14.82 -13.42
N PHE A 939 16.25 14.10 -13.79
CA PHE A 939 16.25 12.65 -13.78
C PHE A 939 15.45 12.08 -14.95
N ALA A 940 15.81 10.86 -15.32
CA ALA A 940 15.07 10.03 -16.25
C ALA A 940 14.96 8.60 -15.70
N SER A 941 13.82 7.95 -15.87
CA SER A 941 13.67 6.56 -15.49
C SER A 941 12.74 5.78 -16.43
N VAL A 942 12.89 4.46 -16.39
CA VAL A 942 12.02 3.53 -17.10
C VAL A 942 11.51 2.50 -16.12
N ASN A 943 10.18 2.30 -16.10
CA ASN A 943 9.54 1.30 -15.26
C ASN A 943 9.05 0.11 -16.11
N ASN A 944 9.10 -1.10 -15.53
CA ASN A 944 8.63 -2.34 -16.14
C ASN A 944 9.26 -2.59 -17.53
N ILE A 945 10.57 -2.37 -17.66
CA ILE A 945 11.26 -2.40 -18.97
C ILE A 945 11.29 -3.80 -19.57
N LEU A 946 11.57 -4.82 -18.76
CA LEU A 946 11.66 -6.23 -19.16
C LEU A 946 11.05 -7.12 -18.09
N THR A 947 10.26 -8.10 -18.52
CA THR A 947 9.72 -9.16 -17.66
C THR A 947 10.05 -10.51 -18.31
N PHE A 948 10.76 -11.35 -17.58
CA PHE A 948 11.06 -12.73 -17.95
C PHE A 948 10.04 -13.62 -17.27
N THR A 949 9.17 -14.27 -18.05
CA THR A 949 8.10 -15.13 -17.55
C THR A 949 7.69 -16.13 -18.64
N LYS A 950 7.05 -17.23 -18.24
CA LYS A 950 6.39 -18.19 -19.13
C LYS A 950 4.89 -17.92 -19.27
N TYR A 951 4.36 -16.97 -18.50
CA TYR A 951 2.95 -16.62 -18.50
C TYR A 951 2.53 -16.02 -19.86
N LEU A 952 1.40 -16.48 -20.39
CA LEU A 952 0.92 -16.16 -21.75
C LEU A 952 0.01 -14.94 -21.82
N GLY A 953 -0.50 -14.45 -20.66
CA GLY A 953 -1.32 -13.25 -20.57
C GLY A 953 -0.51 -11.94 -20.66
N PHE A 954 -1.17 -10.82 -20.40
CA PHE A 954 -0.55 -9.50 -20.51
C PHE A 954 0.57 -9.29 -19.47
N ASP A 955 0.39 -9.76 -18.24
CA ASP A 955 1.35 -9.56 -17.15
C ASP A 955 1.16 -10.63 -16.04
N PRO A 956 2.23 -11.23 -15.49
CA PRO A 956 2.11 -12.22 -14.43
C PRO A 956 1.76 -11.62 -13.05
N GLU A 957 1.83 -10.27 -12.87
CA GLU A 957 1.44 -9.57 -11.64
C GLU A 957 -0.05 -9.19 -11.70
N VAL A 958 -0.92 -10.21 -11.84
CA VAL A 958 -2.38 -10.06 -12.00
C VAL A 958 -3.15 -10.67 -10.85
N ASN A 959 -4.27 -10.05 -10.50
CA ASN A 959 -5.26 -10.62 -9.58
C ASN A 959 -6.60 -9.91 -9.73
N GLN A 960 -7.55 -10.52 -10.42
CA GLN A 960 -8.89 -9.97 -10.64
C GLN A 960 -9.64 -9.68 -9.34
N TRP A 961 -9.43 -10.47 -8.29
CA TRP A 961 -10.10 -10.30 -6.99
C TRP A 961 -9.34 -9.40 -6.00
N GLY A 962 -8.32 -8.67 -6.47
CA GLY A 962 -7.60 -7.67 -5.69
C GLY A 962 -7.00 -8.21 -4.39
N ASN A 963 -7.48 -7.76 -3.22
CA ASN A 963 -6.96 -8.15 -1.92
C ASN A 963 -7.79 -9.24 -1.21
N SER A 964 -8.54 -10.08 -1.96
CA SER A 964 -9.28 -11.21 -1.39
C SER A 964 -8.35 -12.18 -0.66
N GLY A 965 -8.77 -12.66 0.52
CA GLY A 965 -8.06 -13.70 1.26
C GLY A 965 -8.23 -15.10 0.67
N ALA A 966 -9.39 -15.36 0.08
CA ALA A 966 -9.82 -16.70 -0.36
C ALA A 966 -9.54 -16.97 -1.84
N VAL A 967 -9.24 -15.94 -2.65
CA VAL A 967 -9.01 -16.03 -4.09
C VAL A 967 -7.81 -15.18 -4.48
N GLN A 968 -6.85 -15.78 -5.17
CA GLN A 968 -5.66 -15.11 -5.66
C GLN A 968 -5.24 -15.74 -7.00
N GLY A 969 -4.39 -15.02 -7.76
CA GLY A 969 -3.72 -15.57 -8.95
C GLY A 969 -4.66 -15.91 -10.11
N ILE A 970 -5.81 -15.21 -10.25
CA ILE A 970 -6.71 -15.39 -11.41
C ILE A 970 -6.64 -14.15 -12.29
N ASP A 971 -6.38 -14.37 -13.58
CA ASP A 971 -6.47 -13.36 -14.63
C ASP A 971 -7.74 -13.59 -15.46
N TRP A 972 -8.63 -12.58 -15.47
CA TRP A 972 -9.83 -12.59 -16.31
C TRP A 972 -10.06 -11.20 -16.91
N GLY A 973 -9.28 -10.87 -17.94
CA GLY A 973 -9.36 -9.59 -18.64
C GLY A 973 -8.94 -8.39 -17.79
N THR A 974 -7.95 -8.59 -16.92
CA THR A 974 -7.44 -7.54 -16.04
C THR A 974 -6.83 -6.38 -16.85
N TYR A 975 -6.99 -5.14 -16.39
CA TYR A 975 -6.37 -3.97 -17.03
C TYR A 975 -4.84 -4.15 -17.10
N PRO A 976 -4.22 -4.11 -18.28
CA PRO A 976 -2.81 -4.44 -18.45
C PRO A 976 -1.89 -3.46 -17.72
N GLN A 977 -0.75 -3.96 -17.25
CA GLN A 977 0.31 -3.14 -16.69
C GLN A 977 0.96 -2.26 -17.76
N ASN A 978 1.60 -1.17 -17.30
CA ASN A 978 2.21 -0.18 -18.16
C ASN A 978 3.74 -0.28 -18.14
N ARG A 979 4.37 -0.10 -19.31
CA ARG A 979 5.77 0.32 -19.41
C ARG A 979 5.80 1.83 -19.41
N SER A 980 6.57 2.44 -18.48
CA SER A 980 6.55 3.89 -18.29
C SER A 980 7.92 4.51 -18.54
N PHE A 981 7.98 5.54 -19.35
CA PHE A 981 9.16 6.38 -19.58
C PHE A 981 8.94 7.70 -18.85
N VAL A 982 9.82 8.02 -17.93
CA VAL A 982 9.70 9.12 -16.99
C VAL A 982 10.84 10.10 -17.18
N VAL A 983 10.54 11.39 -17.25
CA VAL A 983 11.52 12.48 -17.17
C VAL A 983 11.05 13.53 -16.18
N GLY A 984 11.97 14.15 -15.46
CA GLY A 984 11.60 15.15 -14.49
C GLY A 984 12.76 15.95 -13.95
N VAL A 985 12.46 16.93 -13.11
CA VAL A 985 13.45 17.72 -12.42
C VAL A 985 12.99 18.04 -11.00
N ASN A 986 13.91 17.91 -10.05
CA ASN A 986 13.77 18.36 -8.68
C ASN A 986 14.59 19.64 -8.52
N VAL A 987 13.97 20.73 -8.08
CA VAL A 987 14.62 22.03 -7.87
C VAL A 987 14.40 22.48 -6.44
N GLU A 988 15.45 22.94 -5.77
CA GLU A 988 15.41 23.44 -4.40
C GLU A 988 16.00 24.85 -4.40
N PHE A 989 15.23 25.83 -3.91
CA PHE A 989 15.60 27.24 -3.80
C PHE A 989 15.97 27.60 -2.37
#